data_e1af93c18135ad5b8fedc48a016702bf
#
_entry.id   e1af93c18135ad5b8fedc48a016702bf
#
_cell.length_a   1.000
_cell.length_b   1.000
_cell.length_c   1.000
_cell.angle_alpha   90.00
_cell.angle_beta   90.00
_cell.angle_gamma   90.00
#
_symmetry.space_group_name_H-M   'P 1'
#
loop_
_entity.id
_entity.type
_entity.pdbx_description
1 polymer ?
#
loop_
_entity_poly.entity_id
_entity_poly.type
_entity_poly.pdbx_seq_one_letter_code
_entity_poly.pdbx_strand_id
1 'polypeptide(L)'
;MVLVRSNETENPQGPQNKHLLLGTVSFTVCFAAWGLISAFAPHFRQLFRLTATQTAFLVAVPVLLGALARIPIGMLADRFGGRAVFTILMFFVALPVALVPAATSYRNLLIVGFLLGMAGSSFAVGVGYVSRWFSMESQGSALGVYGLGNIGQSAAVFLGPVVAAAYGYRAVYWGMSVILLVWAAVFAIFARNATQAARPKGLSEMLGVLAREPLAWALASLYFLTFGGFVAFSIYLPSLLRDQFGLKPANAGFRTAGFVVLATLCRPLGGWLSDRIGGSRVLSWILPAIAAFGLLLGVQSMLPFTVGALGCAALLGIGNGAVFQLVPRYFPTQRATVTGLVGAMGGMGGFFPPLLLGMFRDRLGVVWPGFLLLSAVACLLWWMNGRVFLPREEALAAKLPPALTRTADKVRAGAWATLWTGVLIASIVLGSRNLQNFDPALVIYTFAIVFATWGVIYHYSVWIRKPPTYVYWQRGWQLFKERGVIRSFGQIITLAGTHLLAQTFIAKRSRLRWAMHQMIFWGCVLAVLITFPLVFGWIYFTSAPNDQMTYVTHLFGFPAGRFHLHTFTALILFHGLDISAFLVLGGIALSLWRRMRDEGARAVQTLAMDFWPLILLFAISITGLALTVSQAWLGGSFYDFIAILHAITVIAALLYLPFGKFFHIFQRPAQMGVKLYQRAGEEGEGAVCARCGERYASLMHVDDLKRVLPQVGFNYSMSGPVGNWQELCPACKRKSLSLAQLRLKEEANG
;
A
#
# COMPACT_ATOMS: atom_id res chain seq x y z
N MET A 1 23.33 -0.39 -37.41
CA MET A 1 22.70 -0.43 -36.09
C MET A 1 21.70 -1.61 -36.09
N VAL A 2 22.20 -2.78 -35.71
CA VAL A 2 21.45 -4.05 -35.72
C VAL A 2 20.35 -3.92 -34.68
N LEU A 3 19.10 -3.88 -35.12
CA LEU A 3 17.94 -4.12 -34.29
C LEU A 3 18.01 -5.56 -33.80
N VAL A 4 18.58 -5.77 -32.63
CA VAL A 4 18.33 -7.01 -31.88
C VAL A 4 16.83 -6.99 -31.58
N ARG A 5 16.08 -7.76 -32.38
CA ARG A 5 14.76 -8.22 -31.97
C ARG A 5 14.96 -8.98 -30.68
N SER A 6 14.70 -8.32 -29.56
CA SER A 6 14.35 -9.05 -28.35
C SER A 6 13.09 -9.84 -28.70
N ASN A 7 13.21 -11.15 -28.73
CA ASN A 7 12.07 -12.05 -28.71
C ASN A 7 11.26 -11.72 -27.47
N GLU A 8 10.28 -10.85 -27.59
CA GLU A 8 9.17 -10.71 -26.65
C GLU A 8 8.28 -11.95 -26.87
N THR A 9 8.77 -13.08 -26.38
CA THR A 9 7.96 -14.27 -26.19
C THR A 9 7.36 -14.21 -24.81
N GLU A 10 6.03 -14.21 -24.79
CA GLU A 10 5.14 -14.50 -23.67
C GLU A 10 5.16 -13.49 -22.51
N ASN A 11 4.02 -12.88 -22.28
CA ASN A 11 3.70 -12.03 -21.14
C ASN A 11 3.90 -12.82 -19.82
N PRO A 12 5.03 -12.65 -19.08
CA PRO A 12 5.37 -13.50 -17.93
C PRO A 12 4.61 -13.14 -16.65
N GLN A 13 3.68 -12.19 -16.71
CA GLN A 13 2.97 -11.69 -15.50
C GLN A 13 1.82 -12.60 -15.04
N GLY A 14 1.25 -13.42 -15.89
CA GLY A 14 0.14 -14.32 -15.54
C GLY A 14 0.52 -15.39 -14.50
N PRO A 15 1.59 -16.18 -14.73
CA PRO A 15 1.98 -17.22 -13.77
C PRO A 15 2.52 -16.66 -12.46
N GLN A 16 3.20 -15.50 -12.46
CA GLN A 16 3.76 -14.85 -11.26
C GLN A 16 2.66 -14.44 -10.27
N ASN A 17 1.61 -13.77 -10.74
CA ASN A 17 0.50 -13.32 -9.91
C ASN A 17 -0.28 -14.50 -9.31
N LYS A 18 -0.45 -15.59 -10.06
CA LYS A 18 -1.05 -16.83 -9.56
C LYS A 18 -0.26 -17.40 -8.38
N HIS A 19 1.07 -17.47 -8.49
CA HIS A 19 1.91 -18.02 -7.43
C HIS A 19 2.04 -17.08 -6.22
N LEU A 20 1.97 -15.76 -6.42
CA LEU A 20 1.85 -14.79 -5.35
C LEU A 20 0.54 -14.99 -4.58
N LEU A 21 -0.60 -15.11 -5.28
CA LEU A 21 -1.90 -15.35 -4.66
C LEU A 21 -1.91 -16.66 -3.88
N LEU A 22 -1.47 -17.77 -4.49
CA LEU A 22 -1.39 -19.08 -3.84
C LEU A 22 -0.53 -19.03 -2.57
N GLY A 23 0.64 -18.39 -2.64
CA GLY A 23 1.53 -18.20 -1.48
C GLY A 23 0.88 -17.36 -0.39
N THR A 24 0.26 -16.23 -0.75
CA THR A 24 -0.37 -15.31 0.21
C THR A 24 -1.54 -15.98 0.93
N VAL A 25 -2.43 -16.69 0.20
CA VAL A 25 -3.56 -17.40 0.83
C VAL A 25 -3.07 -18.55 1.71
N SER A 26 -2.04 -19.30 1.30
CA SER A 26 -1.43 -20.35 2.14
C SER A 26 -0.89 -19.78 3.46
N PHE A 27 -0.24 -18.62 3.39
CA PHE A 27 0.23 -17.91 4.57
C PHE A 27 -0.94 -17.44 5.45
N THR A 28 -2.00 -16.90 4.85
CA THR A 28 -3.22 -16.46 5.55
C THR A 28 -3.86 -17.62 6.31
N VAL A 29 -4.03 -18.78 5.67
CA VAL A 29 -4.64 -19.97 6.27
C VAL A 29 -3.79 -20.52 7.42
N CYS A 30 -2.46 -20.59 7.25
CA CYS A 30 -1.55 -21.00 8.33
C CYS A 30 -1.59 -20.04 9.52
N PHE A 31 -1.61 -18.73 9.27
CA PHE A 31 -1.67 -17.74 10.34
C PHE A 31 -3.03 -17.64 11.01
N ALA A 32 -4.11 -17.95 10.30
CA ALA A 32 -5.42 -18.12 10.91
C ALA A 32 -5.41 -19.29 11.91
N ALA A 33 -4.88 -20.45 11.51
CA ALA A 33 -4.72 -21.58 12.42
C ALA A 33 -3.85 -21.22 13.65
N TRP A 34 -2.74 -20.52 13.42
CA TRP A 34 -1.83 -20.07 14.49
C TRP A 34 -2.51 -19.11 15.48
N GLY A 35 -3.39 -18.24 15.02
CA GLY A 35 -4.12 -17.26 15.82
C GLY A 35 -5.20 -17.87 16.73
N LEU A 36 -5.67 -19.09 16.48
CA LEU A 36 -6.79 -19.67 17.23
C LEU A 36 -6.49 -19.90 18.71
N ILE A 37 -5.27 -20.25 19.08
CA ILE A 37 -4.91 -20.44 20.51
C ILE A 37 -5.10 -19.14 21.29
N SER A 38 -4.66 -18.02 20.75
CA SER A 38 -4.85 -16.71 21.38
C SER A 38 -6.31 -16.25 21.38
N ALA A 39 -7.06 -16.54 20.31
CA ALA A 39 -8.48 -16.24 20.20
C ALA A 39 -9.30 -16.94 21.29
N PHE A 40 -8.95 -18.18 21.61
CA PHE A 40 -9.65 -19.01 22.60
C PHE A 40 -8.95 -19.07 23.96
N ALA A 41 -7.90 -18.30 24.21
CA ALA A 41 -7.21 -18.25 25.49
C ALA A 41 -8.13 -17.94 26.68
N PRO A 42 -9.10 -16.99 26.60
CA PRO A 42 -10.08 -16.78 27.67
C PRO A 42 -10.98 -17.99 27.94
N HIS A 43 -11.39 -18.72 26.89
CA HIS A 43 -12.17 -19.94 27.01
C HIS A 43 -11.38 -21.05 27.69
N PHE A 44 -10.13 -21.29 27.29
CA PHE A 44 -9.27 -22.29 27.94
C PHE A 44 -8.92 -21.93 29.37
N ARG A 45 -8.79 -20.63 29.68
CA ARG A 45 -8.59 -20.15 31.05
C ARG A 45 -9.75 -20.58 31.97
N GLN A 46 -10.97 -20.44 31.50
CA GLN A 46 -12.17 -20.87 32.25
C GLN A 46 -12.25 -22.40 32.32
N LEU A 47 -12.06 -23.09 31.17
CA LEU A 47 -12.21 -24.54 31.06
C LEU A 47 -11.23 -25.30 31.96
N PHE A 48 -9.97 -24.87 32.01
CA PHE A 48 -8.90 -25.52 32.78
C PHE A 48 -8.52 -24.79 34.08
N ARG A 49 -9.27 -23.75 34.47
CA ARG A 49 -9.04 -22.89 35.64
C ARG A 49 -7.58 -22.36 35.70
N LEU A 50 -7.07 -21.87 34.59
CA LEU A 50 -5.70 -21.41 34.45
C LEU A 50 -5.47 -20.08 35.16
N THR A 51 -4.29 -19.93 35.75
CA THR A 51 -3.80 -18.64 36.23
C THR A 51 -3.51 -17.70 35.07
N ALA A 52 -3.33 -16.41 35.34
CA ALA A 52 -2.96 -15.43 34.32
C ALA A 52 -1.63 -15.80 33.64
N THR A 53 -0.62 -16.21 34.46
CA THR A 53 0.69 -16.67 33.97
C THR A 53 0.58 -17.91 33.08
N GLN A 54 -0.23 -18.90 33.47
CA GLN A 54 -0.46 -20.11 32.66
C GLN A 54 -1.14 -19.77 31.32
N THR A 55 -2.10 -18.86 31.34
CA THR A 55 -2.76 -18.40 30.13
C THR A 55 -1.78 -17.66 29.21
N ALA A 56 -0.96 -16.78 29.75
CA ALA A 56 0.08 -16.08 29.00
C ALA A 56 1.11 -17.05 28.40
N PHE A 57 1.51 -18.06 29.14
CA PHE A 57 2.41 -19.11 28.66
C PHE A 57 1.78 -19.96 27.56
N LEU A 58 0.50 -20.32 27.67
CA LEU A 58 -0.26 -21.01 26.62
C LEU A 58 -0.23 -20.28 25.28
N VAL A 59 -0.40 -18.96 25.31
CA VAL A 59 -0.38 -18.12 24.08
C VAL A 59 1.06 -17.93 23.56
N ALA A 60 2.05 -17.89 24.43
CA ALA A 60 3.45 -17.67 24.05
C ALA A 60 4.11 -18.92 23.43
N VAL A 61 3.72 -20.11 23.86
CA VAL A 61 4.34 -21.39 23.42
C VAL A 61 4.27 -21.60 21.90
N PRO A 62 3.14 -21.36 21.18
CA PRO A 62 3.10 -21.45 19.73
C PRO A 62 4.05 -20.45 19.03
N VAL A 63 4.25 -19.26 19.62
CA VAL A 63 5.15 -18.24 19.06
C VAL A 63 6.59 -18.73 19.11
N LEU A 64 6.99 -19.38 20.17
CA LEU A 64 8.34 -19.88 20.36
C LEU A 64 8.71 -20.92 19.29
N LEU A 65 7.90 -21.98 19.11
CA LEU A 65 8.16 -22.96 18.05
C LEU A 65 8.06 -22.33 16.68
N GLY A 66 7.05 -21.47 16.46
CA GLY A 66 6.88 -20.75 15.20
C GLY A 66 8.08 -19.89 14.81
N ALA A 67 8.77 -19.30 15.80
CA ALA A 67 10.00 -18.55 15.58
C ALA A 67 11.19 -19.48 15.28
N LEU A 68 11.45 -20.47 16.14
CA LEU A 68 12.59 -21.36 16.01
C LEU A 68 12.52 -22.26 14.76
N ALA A 69 11.34 -22.79 14.45
CA ALA A 69 11.12 -23.66 13.29
C ALA A 69 11.31 -22.94 11.94
N ARG A 70 11.26 -21.61 11.88
CA ARG A 70 11.51 -20.86 10.65
C ARG A 70 12.89 -21.14 10.05
N ILE A 71 13.89 -21.40 10.88
CA ILE A 71 15.25 -21.67 10.40
C ILE A 71 15.30 -23.02 9.68
N PRO A 72 15.03 -24.19 10.33
CA PRO A 72 15.11 -25.48 9.65
C PRO A 72 14.10 -25.62 8.50
N ILE A 73 12.89 -25.09 8.63
CA ILE A 73 11.88 -25.15 7.57
C ILE A 73 12.27 -24.26 6.39
N GLY A 74 12.89 -23.11 6.63
CA GLY A 74 13.48 -22.28 5.58
C GLY A 74 14.58 -23.00 4.81
N MET A 75 15.48 -23.71 5.51
CA MET A 75 16.53 -24.54 4.89
C MET A 75 15.93 -25.68 4.04
N LEU A 76 14.90 -26.34 4.53
CA LEU A 76 14.19 -27.39 3.78
C LEU A 76 13.53 -26.80 2.51
N ALA A 77 12.94 -25.60 2.61
CA ALA A 77 12.32 -24.93 1.46
C ALA A 77 13.36 -24.54 0.37
N ASP A 78 14.55 -24.13 0.77
CA ASP A 78 15.65 -23.87 -0.18
C ASP A 78 16.16 -25.16 -0.85
N ARG A 79 16.18 -26.28 -0.13
CA ARG A 79 16.68 -27.57 -0.62
C ARG A 79 15.66 -28.32 -1.46
N PHE A 80 14.42 -28.44 -1.00
CA PHE A 80 13.38 -29.29 -1.61
C PHE A 80 12.36 -28.49 -2.43
N GLY A 81 12.45 -27.16 -2.40
CA GLY A 81 11.54 -26.26 -3.07
C GLY A 81 10.31 -25.89 -2.22
N GLY A 82 9.85 -24.67 -2.41
CA GLY A 82 8.76 -24.11 -1.58
C GLY A 82 7.43 -24.85 -1.75
N ARG A 83 7.11 -25.41 -2.93
CA ARG A 83 5.87 -26.17 -3.15
C ARG A 83 5.75 -27.35 -2.21
N ALA A 84 6.73 -28.25 -2.18
CA ALA A 84 6.67 -29.47 -1.37
C ALA A 84 6.64 -29.13 0.12
N VAL A 85 7.54 -28.24 0.57
CA VAL A 85 7.66 -27.91 1.99
C VAL A 85 6.40 -27.18 2.51
N PHE A 86 5.82 -26.26 1.72
CA PHE A 86 4.59 -25.56 2.14
C PHE A 86 3.39 -26.51 2.21
N THR A 87 3.26 -27.42 1.23
CA THR A 87 2.20 -28.43 1.22
C THR A 87 2.30 -29.33 2.46
N ILE A 88 3.50 -29.90 2.72
CA ILE A 88 3.73 -30.80 3.88
C ILE A 88 3.48 -30.05 5.18
N LEU A 89 3.91 -28.79 5.29
CA LEU A 89 3.69 -27.96 6.47
C LEU A 89 2.20 -27.78 6.77
N MET A 90 1.38 -27.49 5.76
CA MET A 90 -0.08 -27.33 5.94
C MET A 90 -0.76 -28.65 6.37
N PHE A 91 -0.39 -29.78 5.74
CA PHE A 91 -0.86 -31.11 6.19
C PHE A 91 -0.45 -31.41 7.63
N PHE A 92 0.80 -31.12 7.99
CA PHE A 92 1.29 -31.32 9.36
C PHE A 92 0.52 -30.47 10.37
N VAL A 93 0.29 -29.18 10.07
CA VAL A 93 -0.40 -28.24 10.98
C VAL A 93 -1.87 -28.60 11.16
N ALA A 94 -2.52 -29.21 10.17
CA ALA A 94 -3.92 -29.63 10.27
C ALA A 94 -4.15 -30.64 11.41
N LEU A 95 -3.18 -31.51 11.67
CA LEU A 95 -3.27 -32.51 12.74
C LEU A 95 -3.33 -31.89 14.15
N PRO A 96 -2.34 -31.07 14.61
CA PRO A 96 -2.45 -30.43 15.91
C PRO A 96 -3.67 -29.51 16.03
N VAL A 97 -4.09 -28.82 14.96
CA VAL A 97 -5.33 -28.03 14.98
C VAL A 97 -6.54 -28.91 15.30
N ALA A 98 -6.67 -30.08 14.66
CA ALA A 98 -7.77 -31.03 14.91
C ALA A 98 -7.73 -31.63 16.33
N LEU A 99 -6.54 -31.73 16.93
CA LEU A 99 -6.33 -32.32 18.27
C LEU A 99 -6.60 -31.34 19.42
N VAL A 100 -6.65 -30.02 19.18
CA VAL A 100 -6.93 -29.04 20.26
C VAL A 100 -8.24 -29.37 21.00
N PRO A 101 -9.38 -29.69 20.36
CA PRO A 101 -10.61 -30.04 21.04
C PRO A 101 -10.54 -31.33 21.87
N ALA A 102 -9.58 -32.20 21.60
CA ALA A 102 -9.36 -33.45 22.32
C ALA A 102 -8.43 -33.30 23.54
N ALA A 103 -7.85 -32.10 23.77
CA ALA A 103 -7.01 -31.83 24.90
C ALA A 103 -7.84 -31.86 26.21
N THR A 104 -7.54 -32.82 27.11
CA THR A 104 -8.26 -32.99 28.37
C THR A 104 -7.55 -32.32 29.54
N SER A 105 -6.33 -31.85 29.35
CA SER A 105 -5.50 -31.20 30.40
C SER A 105 -4.73 -30.02 29.83
N TYR A 106 -4.32 -29.11 30.72
CA TYR A 106 -3.44 -27.98 30.36
C TYR A 106 -2.13 -28.47 29.72
N ARG A 107 -1.53 -29.56 30.22
CA ARG A 107 -0.30 -30.12 29.64
C ARG A 107 -0.51 -30.60 28.21
N ASN A 108 -1.63 -31.29 27.93
CA ASN A 108 -1.95 -31.75 26.58
C ASN A 108 -2.19 -30.58 25.66
N LEU A 109 -2.89 -29.54 26.14
CA LEU A 109 -3.15 -28.30 25.37
C LEU A 109 -1.83 -27.56 25.05
N LEU A 110 -0.88 -27.52 25.95
CA LEU A 110 0.46 -26.94 25.71
C LEU A 110 1.22 -27.70 24.62
N ILE A 111 1.21 -29.05 24.69
CA ILE A 111 1.90 -29.87 23.67
C ILE A 111 1.28 -29.65 22.29
N VAL A 112 -0.03 -29.72 22.20
CA VAL A 112 -0.72 -29.50 20.93
C VAL A 112 -0.52 -28.06 20.43
N GLY A 113 -0.62 -27.06 21.32
CA GLY A 113 -0.35 -25.68 21.02
C GLY A 113 1.10 -25.43 20.55
N PHE A 114 2.07 -26.12 21.16
CA PHE A 114 3.46 -26.08 20.71
C PHE A 114 3.61 -26.60 19.28
N LEU A 115 3.05 -27.77 18.96
CA LEU A 115 3.08 -28.34 17.60
C LEU A 115 2.36 -27.45 16.58
N LEU A 116 1.21 -26.86 16.96
CA LEU A 116 0.48 -25.89 16.14
C LEU A 116 1.35 -24.66 15.82
N GLY A 117 2.28 -24.31 16.68
CA GLY A 117 3.27 -23.26 16.46
C GLY A 117 4.05 -23.40 15.14
N MET A 118 4.19 -24.63 14.60
CA MET A 118 4.81 -24.85 13.28
C MET A 118 4.17 -24.03 12.16
N ALA A 119 2.89 -23.69 12.26
CA ALA A 119 2.20 -22.80 11.31
C ALA A 119 2.92 -21.45 11.13
N GLY A 120 3.56 -20.93 12.19
CA GLY A 120 4.33 -19.70 12.14
C GLY A 120 5.58 -19.76 11.25
N SER A 121 6.08 -20.96 10.91
CA SER A 121 7.20 -21.13 9.99
C SER A 121 6.81 -20.96 8.51
N SER A 122 5.51 -20.99 8.19
CA SER A 122 4.97 -20.79 6.82
C SER A 122 5.48 -19.50 6.17
N PHE A 123 5.73 -18.47 6.97
CA PHE A 123 6.28 -17.21 6.50
C PHE A 123 7.63 -17.38 5.77
N ALA A 124 8.57 -18.12 6.35
CA ALA A 124 9.90 -18.35 5.77
C ALA A 124 9.82 -19.13 4.44
N VAL A 125 8.96 -20.15 4.39
CA VAL A 125 8.71 -20.95 3.17
C VAL A 125 8.19 -20.09 2.03
N GLY A 126 7.18 -19.27 2.33
CA GLY A 126 6.52 -18.48 1.31
C GLY A 126 7.36 -17.33 0.79
N VAL A 127 8.20 -16.70 1.64
CA VAL A 127 9.19 -15.71 1.15
C VAL A 127 10.14 -16.36 0.14
N GLY A 128 10.68 -17.54 0.46
CA GLY A 128 11.53 -18.31 -0.47
C GLY A 128 10.81 -18.72 -1.76
N TYR A 129 9.53 -19.09 -1.66
CA TYR A 129 8.69 -19.50 -2.78
C TYR A 129 8.31 -18.33 -3.69
N VAL A 130 7.75 -17.25 -3.13
CA VAL A 130 7.24 -16.09 -3.89
C VAL A 130 8.38 -15.31 -4.53
N SER A 131 9.47 -15.04 -3.79
CA SER A 131 10.57 -14.21 -4.31
C SER A 131 11.24 -14.78 -5.56
N ARG A 132 11.14 -16.08 -5.80
CA ARG A 132 11.73 -16.73 -7.01
C ARG A 132 10.92 -16.48 -8.27
N TRP A 133 9.66 -16.05 -8.16
CA TRP A 133 8.79 -15.73 -9.29
C TRP A 133 8.92 -14.29 -9.77
N PHE A 134 9.58 -13.42 -9.02
CA PHE A 134 9.67 -11.99 -9.33
C PHE A 134 11.11 -11.54 -9.56
N SER A 135 11.29 -10.58 -10.48
CA SER A 135 12.56 -9.92 -10.70
C SER A 135 12.99 -9.10 -9.48
N MET A 136 14.29 -8.79 -9.36
CA MET A 136 14.81 -8.05 -8.21
C MET A 136 14.17 -6.66 -8.04
N GLU A 137 13.70 -6.06 -9.13
CA GLU A 137 13.05 -4.74 -9.12
C GLU A 137 11.62 -4.77 -8.55
N SER A 138 10.95 -5.93 -8.55
CA SER A 138 9.56 -6.08 -8.12
C SER A 138 9.37 -7.00 -6.92
N GLN A 139 10.46 -7.58 -6.41
CA GLN A 139 10.41 -8.53 -5.28
C GLN A 139 9.88 -7.90 -3.99
N GLY A 140 10.25 -6.66 -3.70
CA GLY A 140 9.79 -5.97 -2.51
C GLY A 140 8.27 -5.79 -2.49
N SER A 141 7.70 -5.38 -3.63
CA SER A 141 6.25 -5.25 -3.81
C SER A 141 5.55 -6.60 -3.63
N ALA A 142 6.07 -7.66 -4.26
CA ALA A 142 5.52 -9.01 -4.17
C ALA A 142 5.56 -9.57 -2.73
N LEU A 143 6.69 -9.40 -2.04
CA LEU A 143 6.85 -9.84 -0.66
C LEU A 143 6.04 -8.98 0.33
N GLY A 144 5.82 -7.70 0.01
CA GLY A 144 4.89 -6.84 0.73
C GLY A 144 3.46 -7.35 0.64
N VAL A 145 2.99 -7.71 -0.56
CA VAL A 145 1.67 -8.33 -0.78
C VAL A 145 1.58 -9.69 -0.10
N TYR A 146 2.62 -10.54 -0.21
CA TYR A 146 2.69 -11.80 0.51
C TYR A 146 2.52 -11.59 2.03
N GLY A 147 3.11 -10.54 2.57
CA GLY A 147 3.01 -10.16 3.98
C GLY A 147 1.60 -9.82 4.47
N LEU A 148 0.63 -9.52 3.56
CA LEU A 148 -0.77 -9.36 3.91
C LEU A 148 -1.39 -10.65 4.51
N GLY A 149 -0.76 -11.81 4.30
CA GLY A 149 -1.19 -13.07 4.92
C GLY A 149 -1.21 -13.05 6.45
N ASN A 150 -0.54 -12.11 7.12
CA ASN A 150 -0.70 -11.86 8.56
C ASN A 150 -2.17 -11.56 8.97
N ILE A 151 -2.99 -11.09 8.04
CA ILE A 151 -4.43 -10.84 8.28
C ILE A 151 -5.17 -12.10 8.75
N GLY A 152 -4.65 -13.29 8.41
CA GLY A 152 -5.20 -14.56 8.87
C GLY A 152 -5.29 -14.66 10.40
N GLN A 153 -4.27 -14.22 11.12
CA GLN A 153 -4.29 -14.18 12.58
C GLN A 153 -5.40 -13.26 13.12
N SER A 154 -5.51 -12.06 12.56
CA SER A 154 -6.56 -11.11 12.95
C SER A 154 -7.96 -11.66 12.65
N ALA A 155 -8.13 -12.30 11.47
CA ALA A 155 -9.37 -12.94 11.09
C ALA A 155 -9.77 -14.06 12.07
N ALA A 156 -8.82 -14.89 12.51
CA ALA A 156 -9.08 -15.95 13.47
C ALA A 156 -9.48 -15.41 14.85
N VAL A 157 -8.81 -14.36 15.33
CA VAL A 157 -9.12 -13.72 16.61
C VAL A 157 -10.51 -13.06 16.58
N PHE A 158 -10.90 -12.49 15.46
CA PHE A 158 -12.19 -11.83 15.32
C PHE A 158 -13.32 -12.81 15.00
N LEU A 159 -13.15 -13.66 13.98
CA LEU A 159 -14.20 -14.59 13.52
C LEU A 159 -14.33 -15.85 14.40
N GLY A 160 -13.23 -16.30 15.00
CA GLY A 160 -13.21 -17.52 15.80
C GLY A 160 -14.27 -17.53 16.91
N PRO A 161 -14.30 -16.53 17.81
CA PRO A 161 -15.34 -16.44 18.85
C PRO A 161 -16.76 -16.30 18.29
N VAL A 162 -16.96 -15.59 17.16
CA VAL A 162 -18.28 -15.42 16.53
C VAL A 162 -18.81 -16.76 16.01
N VAL A 163 -17.98 -17.53 15.30
CA VAL A 163 -18.34 -18.87 14.81
C VAL A 163 -18.54 -19.83 16.00
N ALA A 164 -17.72 -19.70 17.04
CA ALA A 164 -17.83 -20.53 18.22
C ALA A 164 -19.12 -20.29 19.03
N ALA A 165 -19.66 -19.08 19.00
CA ALA A 165 -20.94 -18.75 19.62
C ALA A 165 -22.12 -19.50 18.96
N ALA A 166 -22.04 -19.75 17.64
CA ALA A 166 -23.08 -20.46 16.90
C ALA A 166 -22.89 -21.99 16.90
N TYR A 167 -21.62 -22.47 16.77
CA TYR A 167 -21.33 -23.88 16.52
C TYR A 167 -20.41 -24.54 17.57
N GLY A 168 -19.99 -23.78 18.58
CA GLY A 168 -19.04 -24.23 19.59
C GLY A 168 -17.57 -24.14 19.13
N TYR A 169 -16.65 -24.02 20.09
CA TYR A 169 -15.21 -23.87 19.80
C TYR A 169 -14.61 -25.10 19.08
N ARG A 170 -15.13 -26.29 19.33
CA ARG A 170 -14.67 -27.54 18.69
C ARG A 170 -14.87 -27.49 17.18
N ALA A 171 -16.03 -27.00 16.72
CA ALA A 171 -16.33 -26.84 15.30
C ALA A 171 -15.37 -25.88 14.60
N VAL A 172 -14.93 -24.81 15.28
CA VAL A 172 -13.95 -23.86 14.72
C VAL A 172 -12.60 -24.55 14.45
N TYR A 173 -12.11 -25.35 15.40
CA TYR A 173 -10.83 -26.05 15.21
C TYR A 173 -10.91 -27.14 14.14
N TRP A 174 -11.98 -27.95 14.12
CA TRP A 174 -12.18 -28.97 13.10
C TRP A 174 -12.40 -28.34 11.71
N GLY A 175 -13.19 -27.28 11.62
CA GLY A 175 -13.38 -26.52 10.39
C GLY A 175 -12.07 -25.94 9.86
N MET A 176 -11.23 -25.38 10.75
CA MET A 176 -9.91 -24.87 10.37
C MET A 176 -8.96 -25.96 9.89
N SER A 177 -9.00 -27.15 10.53
CA SER A 177 -8.23 -28.32 10.08
C SER A 177 -8.66 -28.75 8.67
N VAL A 178 -9.96 -28.83 8.40
CA VAL A 178 -10.49 -29.13 7.05
C VAL A 178 -10.05 -28.07 6.03
N ILE A 179 -10.13 -26.79 6.37
CA ILE A 179 -9.66 -25.70 5.50
C ILE A 179 -8.17 -25.88 5.18
N LEU A 180 -7.33 -26.22 6.16
CA LEU A 180 -5.90 -26.48 5.95
C LEU A 180 -5.66 -27.65 4.99
N LEU A 181 -6.37 -28.77 5.17
CA LEU A 181 -6.24 -29.95 4.33
C LEU A 181 -6.69 -29.69 2.88
N VAL A 182 -7.85 -29.07 2.71
CA VAL A 182 -8.38 -28.70 1.40
C VAL A 182 -7.45 -27.72 0.70
N TRP A 183 -7.00 -26.69 1.41
CA TRP A 183 -6.10 -25.70 0.82
C TRP A 183 -4.72 -26.29 0.53
N ALA A 184 -4.19 -27.19 1.36
CA ALA A 184 -2.97 -27.91 1.08
C ALA A 184 -3.06 -28.72 -0.21
N ALA A 185 -4.17 -29.41 -0.45
CA ALA A 185 -4.45 -30.14 -1.69
C ALA A 185 -4.53 -29.18 -2.91
N VAL A 186 -5.26 -28.07 -2.79
CA VAL A 186 -5.31 -27.03 -3.84
C VAL A 186 -3.92 -26.48 -4.14
N PHE A 187 -3.15 -26.16 -3.11
CA PHE A 187 -1.79 -25.66 -3.30
C PHE A 187 -0.88 -26.72 -3.96
N ALA A 188 -0.98 -27.98 -3.54
CA ALA A 188 -0.22 -29.09 -4.12
C ALA A 188 -0.51 -29.27 -5.62
N ILE A 189 -1.75 -29.09 -6.05
CA ILE A 189 -2.18 -29.28 -7.46
C ILE A 189 -1.73 -28.06 -8.31
N PHE A 190 -2.01 -26.85 -7.85
CA PHE A 190 -1.89 -25.64 -8.65
C PHE A 190 -0.56 -24.91 -8.50
N ALA A 191 0.20 -25.11 -7.43
CA ALA A 191 1.48 -24.48 -7.22
C ALA A 191 2.58 -25.18 -8.03
N ARG A 192 3.56 -24.39 -8.48
CA ARG A 192 4.78 -24.88 -9.15
C ARG A 192 5.98 -24.18 -8.53
N ASN A 193 7.14 -24.81 -8.53
CA ASN A 193 8.39 -24.13 -8.22
C ASN A 193 8.86 -23.35 -9.44
N ALA A 194 9.40 -22.15 -9.24
CA ALA A 194 10.09 -21.42 -10.29
C ALA A 194 11.36 -22.18 -10.68
N THR A 195 11.76 -22.07 -11.95
CA THR A 195 12.96 -22.72 -12.48
C THR A 195 14.19 -22.30 -11.68
N GLN A 196 14.92 -23.25 -11.12
CA GLN A 196 16.10 -22.95 -10.30
C GLN A 196 17.33 -22.77 -11.21
N ALA A 197 17.94 -21.59 -11.16
CA ALA A 197 19.17 -21.29 -11.89
C ALA A 197 20.46 -21.80 -11.19
N ALA A 198 20.40 -22.30 -9.95
CA ALA A 198 21.56 -22.73 -9.17
C ALA A 198 21.35 -24.08 -8.48
N ARG A 199 22.43 -24.87 -8.38
CA ARG A 199 22.42 -26.13 -7.60
C ARG A 199 22.10 -25.85 -6.14
N PRO A 200 21.24 -26.66 -5.50
CA PRO A 200 20.94 -26.51 -4.08
C PRO A 200 22.21 -26.70 -3.25
N LYS A 201 22.48 -25.78 -2.34
CA LYS A 201 23.62 -25.83 -1.44
C LYS A 201 23.46 -26.93 -0.39
N GLY A 202 24.57 -27.46 0.09
CA GLY A 202 24.58 -28.47 1.17
C GLY A 202 24.12 -27.89 2.50
N LEU A 203 23.64 -28.75 3.39
CA LEU A 203 23.12 -28.34 4.72
C LEU A 203 24.18 -27.63 5.57
N SER A 204 25.45 -28.12 5.50
CA SER A 204 26.60 -27.52 6.19
C SER A 204 26.93 -26.12 5.69
N GLU A 205 26.79 -25.89 4.38
CA GLU A 205 27.01 -24.58 3.78
C GLU A 205 25.91 -23.57 4.20
N MET A 206 24.64 -24.03 4.29
CA MET A 206 23.52 -23.20 4.78
C MET A 206 23.71 -22.82 6.26
N LEU A 207 24.13 -23.77 7.10
CA LEU A 207 24.48 -23.50 8.50
C LEU A 207 25.68 -22.57 8.62
N GLY A 208 26.67 -22.69 7.73
CA GLY A 208 27.82 -21.80 7.66
C GLY A 208 27.43 -20.34 7.43
N VAL A 209 26.40 -20.07 6.60
CA VAL A 209 25.86 -18.71 6.38
C VAL A 209 25.24 -18.16 7.66
N LEU A 210 24.44 -18.95 8.37
CA LEU A 210 23.84 -18.52 9.63
C LEU A 210 24.89 -18.22 10.71
N ALA A 211 26.00 -18.96 10.74
CA ALA A 211 27.04 -18.80 11.74
C ALA A 211 28.06 -17.68 11.42
N ARG A 212 28.35 -17.44 10.13
CA ARG A 212 29.49 -16.63 9.71
C ARG A 212 29.14 -15.33 8.98
N GLU A 213 27.89 -15.15 8.55
CA GLU A 213 27.48 -13.99 7.76
C GLU A 213 26.92 -12.85 8.62
N PRO A 214 27.72 -11.81 8.93
CA PRO A 214 27.26 -10.72 9.80
C PRO A 214 26.12 -9.92 9.16
N LEU A 215 26.02 -9.92 7.82
CA LEU A 215 24.95 -9.23 7.10
C LEU A 215 23.58 -9.86 7.36
N ALA A 216 23.51 -11.19 7.52
CA ALA A 216 22.28 -11.89 7.88
C ALA A 216 21.79 -11.51 9.29
N TRP A 217 22.71 -11.36 10.24
CA TRP A 217 22.40 -10.91 11.60
C TRP A 217 22.01 -9.45 11.68
N ALA A 218 22.62 -8.59 10.84
CA ALA A 218 22.20 -7.20 10.73
C ALA A 218 20.77 -7.07 10.19
N LEU A 219 20.38 -7.87 9.17
CA LEU A 219 18.98 -7.94 8.70
C LEU A 219 18.04 -8.50 9.78
N ALA A 220 18.48 -9.52 10.50
CA ALA A 220 17.75 -10.11 11.61
C ALA A 220 17.47 -9.09 12.73
N SER A 221 18.43 -8.24 13.05
CA SER A 221 18.29 -7.16 14.04
C SER A 221 17.31 -6.09 13.59
N LEU A 222 17.32 -5.71 12.31
CA LEU A 222 16.32 -4.79 11.74
C LEU A 222 14.90 -5.36 11.84
N TYR A 223 14.75 -6.64 11.57
CA TYR A 223 13.45 -7.31 11.65
C TYR A 223 12.99 -7.58 13.09
N PHE A 224 13.94 -7.79 14.02
CA PHE A 224 13.66 -7.83 15.45
C PHE A 224 12.89 -6.59 15.91
N LEU A 225 13.28 -5.39 15.46
CA LEU A 225 12.55 -4.17 15.76
C LEU A 225 11.25 -4.06 14.96
N THR A 226 11.32 -4.20 13.64
CA THR A 226 10.16 -3.85 12.77
C THR A 226 9.02 -4.85 12.94
N PHE A 227 9.27 -6.14 12.85
CA PHE A 227 8.26 -7.17 13.06
C PHE A 227 8.03 -7.46 14.53
N GLY A 228 9.11 -7.53 15.32
CA GLY A 228 8.99 -7.75 16.75
C GLY A 228 8.19 -6.64 17.44
N GLY A 229 8.45 -5.40 17.11
CA GLY A 229 7.65 -4.27 17.59
C GLY A 229 6.17 -4.39 17.18
N PHE A 230 5.90 -4.73 15.93
CA PHE A 230 4.52 -4.99 15.46
C PHE A 230 3.83 -6.07 16.31
N VAL A 231 4.48 -7.22 16.52
CA VAL A 231 3.93 -8.33 17.31
C VAL A 231 3.76 -7.93 18.76
N ALA A 232 4.77 -7.30 19.37
CA ALA A 232 4.72 -6.84 20.76
C ALA A 232 3.51 -5.90 21.02
N PHE A 233 3.32 -4.91 20.15
CA PHE A 233 2.17 -4.01 20.25
C PHE A 233 0.84 -4.74 20.01
N SER A 234 0.75 -5.63 19.02
CA SER A 234 -0.47 -6.36 18.75
C SER A 234 -0.96 -7.21 19.92
N ILE A 235 -0.03 -7.70 20.73
CA ILE A 235 -0.33 -8.54 21.90
C ILE A 235 -0.56 -7.71 23.18
N TYR A 236 0.26 -6.69 23.41
CA TYR A 236 0.31 -5.99 24.69
C TYR A 236 -0.54 -4.71 24.72
N LEU A 237 -0.80 -4.09 23.57
CA LEU A 237 -1.55 -2.82 23.48
C LEU A 237 -2.96 -2.88 24.12
N PRO A 238 -3.75 -3.97 24.02
CA PRO A 238 -5.03 -4.05 24.68
C PRO A 238 -4.92 -3.92 26.21
N SER A 239 -3.94 -4.60 26.80
CA SER A 239 -3.68 -4.55 28.24
C SER A 239 -3.19 -3.17 28.66
N LEU A 240 -2.26 -2.59 27.91
CA LEU A 240 -1.72 -1.26 28.15
C LEU A 240 -2.82 -0.18 28.14
N LEU A 241 -3.69 -0.21 27.13
CA LEU A 241 -4.79 0.75 26.99
C LEU A 241 -5.80 0.65 28.14
N ARG A 242 -6.09 -0.56 28.59
CA ARG A 242 -6.95 -0.77 29.76
C ARG A 242 -6.30 -0.25 31.05
N ASP A 243 -5.07 -0.59 31.22
CA ASP A 243 -4.35 -0.37 32.47
C ASP A 243 -3.89 1.07 32.67
N GLN A 244 -3.53 1.76 31.59
CA GLN A 244 -3.03 3.13 31.62
C GLN A 244 -4.13 4.17 31.43
N PHE A 245 -5.15 3.83 30.63
CA PHE A 245 -6.22 4.80 30.25
C PHE A 245 -7.62 4.37 30.73
N GLY A 246 -7.75 3.26 31.43
CA GLY A 246 -9.04 2.82 31.98
C GLY A 246 -10.07 2.39 30.93
N LEU A 247 -9.63 2.06 29.68
CA LEU A 247 -10.56 1.74 28.62
C LEU A 247 -11.29 0.41 28.84
N LYS A 248 -12.55 0.36 28.43
CA LYS A 248 -13.32 -0.91 28.40
C LYS A 248 -12.64 -1.91 27.46
N PRO A 249 -12.71 -3.25 27.72
CA PRO A 249 -12.03 -4.27 26.90
C PRO A 249 -12.34 -4.17 25.41
N ALA A 250 -13.58 -3.95 25.03
CA ALA A 250 -14.00 -3.82 23.63
C ALA A 250 -13.33 -2.63 22.92
N ASN A 251 -13.27 -1.46 23.60
CA ASN A 251 -12.63 -0.25 23.04
C ASN A 251 -11.11 -0.43 22.90
N ALA A 252 -10.45 -1.02 23.90
CA ALA A 252 -9.03 -1.33 23.82
C ALA A 252 -8.73 -2.33 22.68
N GLY A 253 -9.56 -3.36 22.52
CA GLY A 253 -9.47 -4.32 21.41
C GLY A 253 -9.67 -3.66 20.04
N PHE A 254 -10.66 -2.81 19.89
CA PHE A 254 -10.92 -2.07 18.64
C PHE A 254 -9.74 -1.18 18.23
N ARG A 255 -9.17 -0.42 19.16
CA ARG A 255 -7.99 0.43 18.90
C ARG A 255 -6.76 -0.41 18.51
N THR A 256 -6.58 -1.55 19.16
CA THR A 256 -5.51 -2.50 18.80
C THR A 256 -5.72 -3.11 17.42
N ALA A 257 -6.96 -3.45 17.05
CA ALA A 257 -7.26 -3.92 15.70
C ALA A 257 -6.92 -2.86 14.65
N GLY A 258 -7.22 -1.58 14.90
CA GLY A 258 -6.80 -0.46 14.05
C GLY A 258 -5.27 -0.39 13.86
N PHE A 259 -4.50 -0.55 14.94
CA PHE A 259 -3.05 -0.64 14.88
C PHE A 259 -2.58 -1.78 13.96
N VAL A 260 -3.11 -2.98 14.16
CA VAL A 260 -2.72 -4.18 13.39
C VAL A 260 -3.07 -4.04 11.91
N VAL A 261 -4.27 -3.56 11.60
CA VAL A 261 -4.72 -3.33 10.22
C VAL A 261 -3.82 -2.31 9.52
N LEU A 262 -3.57 -1.17 10.16
CA LEU A 262 -2.70 -0.12 9.58
C LEU A 262 -1.29 -0.66 9.30
N ALA A 263 -0.67 -1.32 10.28
CA ALA A 263 0.67 -1.89 10.12
C ALA A 263 0.72 -2.94 8.99
N THR A 264 -0.32 -3.79 8.89
CA THR A 264 -0.39 -4.83 7.86
C THR A 264 -0.56 -4.24 6.46
N LEU A 265 -1.44 -3.24 6.30
CA LEU A 265 -1.67 -2.57 5.01
C LEU A 265 -0.45 -1.72 4.56
N CYS A 266 0.37 -1.24 5.48
CA CYS A 266 1.58 -0.51 5.16
C CYS A 266 2.74 -1.41 4.68
N ARG A 267 2.68 -2.75 4.82
CA ARG A 267 3.75 -3.66 4.36
C ARG A 267 3.96 -3.65 2.83
N PRO A 268 2.91 -3.80 2.00
CA PRO A 268 3.05 -3.68 0.54
C PRO A 268 3.65 -2.33 0.12
N LEU A 269 3.25 -1.26 0.80
CA LEU A 269 3.79 0.08 0.56
C LEU A 269 5.30 0.12 0.83
N GLY A 270 5.74 -0.47 1.95
CA GLY A 270 7.16 -0.57 2.30
C GLY A 270 7.96 -1.37 1.27
N GLY A 271 7.44 -2.50 0.80
CA GLY A 271 8.05 -3.31 -0.25
C GLY A 271 8.16 -2.55 -1.58
N TRP A 272 7.05 -1.93 -2.02
CA TRP A 272 7.01 -1.13 -3.24
C TRP A 272 7.96 0.08 -3.20
N LEU A 273 8.01 0.79 -2.06
CA LEU A 273 8.90 1.93 -1.88
C LEU A 273 10.36 1.47 -1.93
N SER A 274 10.66 0.33 -1.33
CA SER A 274 12.00 -0.27 -1.33
C SER A 274 12.47 -0.72 -2.71
N ASP A 275 11.58 -1.20 -3.56
CA ASP A 275 11.91 -1.52 -4.96
C ASP A 275 12.31 -0.26 -5.75
N ARG A 276 11.75 0.91 -5.41
CA ARG A 276 12.00 2.16 -6.14
C ARG A 276 13.20 2.96 -5.65
N ILE A 277 13.40 3.02 -4.35
CA ILE A 277 14.44 3.88 -3.76
C ILE A 277 15.51 3.11 -2.98
N GLY A 278 15.31 1.80 -2.80
CA GLY A 278 16.18 0.93 -2.01
C GLY A 278 15.68 0.74 -0.58
N GLY A 279 15.76 -0.51 -0.08
CA GLY A 279 15.26 -0.87 1.25
C GLY A 279 16.01 -0.16 2.37
N SER A 280 17.33 -0.02 2.24
CA SER A 280 18.17 0.68 3.21
C SER A 280 17.85 2.17 3.30
N ARG A 281 17.53 2.83 2.18
CA ARG A 281 17.09 4.23 2.18
C ARG A 281 15.74 4.39 2.87
N VAL A 282 14.80 3.48 2.62
CA VAL A 282 13.51 3.48 3.35
C VAL A 282 13.75 3.36 4.85
N LEU A 283 14.59 2.39 5.27
CA LEU A 283 14.94 2.19 6.68
C LEU A 283 15.61 3.42 7.30
N SER A 284 16.45 4.16 6.56
CA SER A 284 17.08 5.39 7.03
C SER A 284 16.09 6.50 7.39
N TRP A 285 14.89 6.47 6.81
CA TRP A 285 13.84 7.46 7.09
C TRP A 285 12.90 7.00 8.20
N ILE A 286 12.54 5.71 8.19
CA ILE A 286 11.53 5.22 9.14
C ILE A 286 12.09 4.95 10.53
N LEU A 287 13.37 4.52 10.67
CA LEU A 287 13.93 4.22 11.99
C LEU A 287 14.01 5.43 12.92
N PRO A 288 14.50 6.61 12.48
CA PRO A 288 14.43 7.82 13.31
C PRO A 288 12.99 8.25 13.62
N ALA A 289 12.07 8.07 12.66
CA ALA A 289 10.67 8.37 12.88
C ALA A 289 10.03 7.41 13.89
N ILE A 290 10.35 6.10 13.87
CA ILE A 290 9.94 5.15 14.92
C ILE A 290 10.46 5.59 16.29
N ALA A 291 11.72 6.06 16.37
CA ALA A 291 12.27 6.57 17.63
C ALA A 291 11.48 7.78 18.13
N ALA A 292 11.16 8.73 17.27
CA ALA A 292 10.38 9.92 17.62
C ALA A 292 8.95 9.57 18.08
N PHE A 293 8.24 8.70 17.34
CA PHE A 293 6.90 8.23 17.73
C PHE A 293 6.95 7.35 18.98
N GLY A 294 8.04 6.60 19.19
CA GLY A 294 8.29 5.82 20.40
C GLY A 294 8.33 6.69 21.67
N LEU A 295 8.91 7.88 21.59
CA LEU A 295 8.92 8.83 22.71
C LEU A 295 7.50 9.32 23.04
N LEU A 296 6.64 9.53 22.04
CA LEU A 296 5.25 9.94 22.27
C LEU A 296 4.44 8.88 23.03
N LEU A 297 4.78 7.59 22.90
CA LEU A 297 4.15 6.51 23.64
C LEU A 297 4.45 6.56 25.15
N GLY A 298 5.55 7.20 25.54
CA GLY A 298 5.89 7.43 26.95
C GLY A 298 5.03 8.48 27.63
N VAL A 299 4.30 9.31 26.86
CA VAL A 299 3.45 10.37 27.41
C VAL A 299 2.13 9.78 27.90
N GLN A 300 1.78 10.05 29.15
CA GLN A 300 0.56 9.56 29.80
C GLN A 300 -0.71 10.35 29.40
N SER A 301 -0.84 10.67 28.13
CA SER A 301 -2.01 11.34 27.54
C SER A 301 -2.49 10.57 26.32
N MET A 302 -3.80 10.41 26.18
CA MET A 302 -4.41 9.60 25.14
C MET A 302 -4.05 10.09 23.72
N LEU A 303 -4.01 11.39 23.47
CA LEU A 303 -3.76 11.93 22.14
C LEU A 303 -2.31 11.69 21.67
N PRO A 304 -1.25 12.12 22.41
CA PRO A 304 0.14 11.78 22.04
C PRO A 304 0.38 10.27 21.93
N PHE A 305 -0.18 9.49 22.85
CA PHE A 305 -0.08 8.03 22.82
C PHE A 305 -0.70 7.45 21.53
N THR A 306 -1.90 7.90 21.14
CA THR A 306 -2.58 7.43 19.93
C THR A 306 -1.79 7.80 18.68
N VAL A 307 -1.27 9.03 18.60
CA VAL A 307 -0.41 9.49 17.50
C VAL A 307 0.87 8.65 17.43
N GLY A 308 1.52 8.42 18.58
CA GLY A 308 2.70 7.57 18.68
C GLY A 308 2.42 6.13 18.25
N ALA A 309 1.32 5.52 18.70
CA ALA A 309 0.94 4.16 18.37
C ALA A 309 0.65 3.98 16.88
N LEU A 310 -0.17 4.85 16.30
CA LEU A 310 -0.51 4.76 14.86
C LEU A 310 0.68 5.12 13.96
N GLY A 311 1.52 6.09 14.37
CA GLY A 311 2.79 6.39 13.69
C GLY A 311 3.72 5.18 13.70
N CYS A 312 3.93 4.55 14.86
CA CYS A 312 4.69 3.31 14.96
C CYS A 312 4.07 2.19 14.12
N ALA A 313 2.73 2.01 14.12
CA ALA A 313 2.06 1.00 13.31
C ALA A 313 2.42 1.13 11.81
N ALA A 314 2.24 2.32 11.26
CA ALA A 314 2.53 2.59 9.85
C ALA A 314 4.01 2.34 9.52
N LEU A 315 4.93 2.87 10.34
CA LEU A 315 6.37 2.77 10.10
C LEU A 315 6.92 1.36 10.30
N LEU A 316 6.45 0.62 11.32
CA LEU A 316 6.79 -0.79 11.52
C LEU A 316 6.31 -1.64 10.33
N GLY A 317 5.10 -1.36 9.81
CA GLY A 317 4.58 -1.99 8.60
C GLY A 317 5.46 -1.73 7.39
N ILE A 318 5.80 -0.48 7.10
CA ILE A 318 6.73 -0.10 6.03
C ILE A 318 8.09 -0.79 6.21
N GLY A 319 8.64 -0.78 7.43
CA GLY A 319 9.91 -1.43 7.77
C GLY A 319 9.91 -2.92 7.49
N ASN A 320 8.82 -3.60 7.80
CA ASN A 320 8.65 -5.02 7.50
C ASN A 320 8.81 -5.31 5.99
N GLY A 321 8.17 -4.50 5.14
CA GLY A 321 8.31 -4.61 3.68
C GLY A 321 9.73 -4.33 3.22
N ALA A 322 10.38 -3.31 3.79
CA ALA A 322 11.73 -2.90 3.42
C ALA A 322 12.80 -3.96 3.77
N VAL A 323 12.75 -4.54 4.96
CA VAL A 323 13.71 -5.58 5.36
C VAL A 323 13.62 -6.80 4.45
N PHE A 324 12.40 -7.23 4.10
CA PHE A 324 12.23 -8.40 3.23
C PHE A 324 12.59 -8.16 1.76
N GLN A 325 12.64 -6.93 1.30
CA GLN A 325 13.23 -6.60 0.00
C GLN A 325 14.75 -6.80 0.01
N LEU A 326 15.43 -6.53 1.13
CA LEU A 326 16.87 -6.67 1.25
C LEU A 326 17.32 -8.14 1.33
N VAL A 327 16.52 -9.04 1.92
CA VAL A 327 16.88 -10.46 2.10
C VAL A 327 17.19 -11.15 0.76
N PRO A 328 16.30 -11.21 -0.24
CA PRO A 328 16.60 -11.87 -1.50
C PRO A 328 17.65 -11.13 -2.34
N ARG A 329 17.84 -9.84 -2.12
CA ARG A 329 18.82 -9.01 -2.82
C ARG A 329 20.25 -9.36 -2.41
N TYR A 330 20.49 -9.58 -1.12
CA TYR A 330 21.81 -9.93 -0.59
C TYR A 330 22.07 -11.44 -0.53
N PHE A 331 21.00 -12.26 -0.47
CA PHE A 331 21.09 -13.71 -0.37
C PHE A 331 20.26 -14.43 -1.45
N PRO A 332 20.59 -14.28 -2.74
CA PRO A 332 19.77 -14.79 -3.86
C PRO A 332 19.66 -16.32 -3.90
N THR A 333 20.64 -17.06 -3.36
CA THR A 333 20.68 -18.53 -3.38
C THR A 333 20.15 -19.19 -2.10
N GLN A 334 20.06 -18.43 -0.98
CA GLN A 334 19.67 -18.95 0.35
C GLN A 334 18.55 -18.11 0.96
N ARG A 335 17.61 -17.68 0.11
CA ARG A 335 16.53 -16.74 0.49
C ARG A 335 15.70 -17.24 1.66
N ALA A 336 15.24 -18.50 1.62
CA ALA A 336 14.38 -19.04 2.66
C ALA A 336 15.15 -19.32 3.96
N THR A 337 16.41 -19.74 3.88
CA THR A 337 17.28 -19.94 5.05
C THR A 337 17.51 -18.65 5.82
N VAL A 338 17.93 -17.59 5.12
CA VAL A 338 18.15 -16.28 5.75
C VAL A 338 16.83 -15.65 6.22
N THR A 339 15.74 -15.81 5.47
CA THR A 339 14.39 -15.43 5.93
C THR A 339 14.01 -16.17 7.21
N GLY A 340 14.40 -17.43 7.34
CA GLY A 340 14.20 -18.21 8.57
C GLY A 340 14.85 -17.55 9.78
N LEU A 341 16.13 -17.18 9.68
CA LEU A 341 16.86 -16.47 10.74
C LEU A 341 16.22 -15.10 11.04
N VAL A 342 16.03 -14.30 10.01
CA VAL A 342 15.43 -12.96 10.12
C VAL A 342 14.03 -13.05 10.75
N GLY A 343 13.23 -14.02 10.30
CA GLY A 343 11.90 -14.27 10.86
C GLY A 343 11.89 -14.78 12.29
N ALA A 344 12.87 -15.62 12.67
CA ALA A 344 13.03 -16.09 14.04
C ALA A 344 13.34 -14.92 14.99
N MET A 345 14.28 -14.07 14.60
CA MET A 345 14.62 -12.87 15.37
C MET A 345 13.44 -11.91 15.50
N GLY A 346 12.65 -11.73 14.42
CA GLY A 346 11.41 -10.97 14.50
C GLY A 346 10.39 -11.54 15.46
N GLY A 347 10.23 -12.86 15.52
CA GLY A 347 9.39 -13.54 16.53
C GLY A 347 9.86 -13.27 17.95
N MET A 348 11.17 -13.43 18.20
CA MET A 348 11.77 -13.11 19.50
C MET A 348 11.61 -11.63 19.88
N GLY A 349 11.70 -10.71 18.90
CA GLY A 349 11.43 -9.29 19.10
C GLY A 349 9.98 -9.00 19.52
N GLY A 350 9.03 -9.88 19.21
CA GLY A 350 7.65 -9.81 19.71
C GLY A 350 7.48 -10.34 21.13
N PHE A 351 8.37 -11.21 21.58
CA PHE A 351 8.28 -11.86 22.89
C PHE A 351 8.87 -11.01 24.02
N PHE A 352 10.06 -10.44 23.82
CA PHE A 352 10.79 -9.73 24.89
C PHE A 352 10.19 -8.38 25.33
N PRO A 353 9.72 -7.47 24.44
CA PRO A 353 9.24 -6.16 24.88
C PRO A 353 8.05 -6.20 25.83
N PRO A 354 7.02 -7.05 25.67
CA PRO A 354 5.95 -7.18 26.65
C PRO A 354 6.43 -7.57 28.04
N LEU A 355 7.42 -8.47 28.11
CA LEU A 355 8.02 -8.89 29.38
C LEU A 355 8.75 -7.72 30.07
N LEU A 356 9.52 -6.94 29.32
CA LEU A 356 10.22 -5.76 29.84
C LEU A 356 9.24 -4.69 30.32
N LEU A 357 8.19 -4.42 29.56
CA LEU A 357 7.13 -3.46 29.95
C LEU A 357 6.43 -3.92 31.24
N GLY A 358 6.11 -5.20 31.36
CA GLY A 358 5.55 -5.79 32.58
C GLY A 358 6.51 -5.65 33.77
N MET A 359 7.80 -5.92 33.59
CA MET A 359 8.82 -5.80 34.63
C MET A 359 9.00 -4.33 35.08
N PHE A 360 9.03 -3.37 34.15
CA PHE A 360 9.12 -1.94 34.50
C PHE A 360 7.88 -1.49 35.26
N ARG A 361 6.71 -1.95 34.87
CA ARG A 361 5.48 -1.67 35.56
C ARG A 361 5.47 -2.23 36.99
N ASP A 362 5.85 -3.50 37.16
CA ASP A 362 5.83 -4.16 38.46
C ASP A 362 6.86 -3.59 39.45
N ARG A 363 8.04 -3.17 38.92
CA ARG A 363 9.14 -2.67 39.78
C ARG A 363 9.17 -1.16 39.92
N LEU A 364 8.81 -0.41 38.88
CA LEU A 364 8.94 1.05 38.84
C LEU A 364 7.57 1.78 38.84
N GLY A 365 6.47 1.04 38.69
CA GLY A 365 5.12 1.61 38.59
C GLY A 365 4.85 2.34 37.26
N VAL A 366 5.80 2.37 36.32
CA VAL A 366 5.72 3.11 35.06
C VAL A 366 6.16 2.25 33.87
N VAL A 367 5.65 2.57 32.67
CA VAL A 367 5.97 1.83 31.43
C VAL A 367 6.85 2.63 30.45
N TRP A 368 7.00 3.95 30.66
CA TRP A 368 7.75 4.82 29.74
C TRP A 368 9.21 4.38 29.48
N PRO A 369 9.96 3.73 30.42
CA PRO A 369 11.33 3.31 30.13
C PRO A 369 11.40 2.26 29.01
N GLY A 370 10.35 1.44 28.88
CA GLY A 370 10.27 0.48 27.76
C GLY A 370 10.13 1.15 26.39
N PHE A 371 9.43 2.27 26.31
CA PHE A 371 9.32 3.06 25.08
C PHE A 371 10.59 3.85 24.78
N LEU A 372 11.28 4.33 25.80
CA LEU A 372 12.61 4.91 25.66
C LEU A 372 13.62 3.89 25.12
N LEU A 373 13.56 2.65 25.60
CA LEU A 373 14.37 1.56 25.09
C LEU A 373 14.05 1.25 23.61
N LEU A 374 12.76 1.23 23.23
CA LEU A 374 12.34 1.10 21.84
C LEU A 374 12.98 2.18 20.95
N SER A 375 12.94 3.44 21.41
CA SER A 375 13.51 4.57 20.69
C SER A 375 15.04 4.48 20.59
N ALA A 376 15.72 4.05 21.66
CA ALA A 376 17.16 3.85 21.68
C ALA A 376 17.58 2.72 20.71
N VAL A 377 16.84 1.61 20.70
CA VAL A 377 17.09 0.49 19.75
C VAL A 377 16.86 0.95 18.31
N ALA A 378 15.82 1.73 18.05
CA ALA A 378 15.56 2.28 16.72
C ALA A 378 16.70 3.20 16.23
N CYS A 379 17.26 4.05 17.10
CA CYS A 379 18.42 4.89 16.80
C CYS A 379 19.69 4.06 16.54
N LEU A 380 19.93 3.03 17.35
CA LEU A 380 21.07 2.13 17.15
C LEU A 380 20.98 1.41 15.80
N LEU A 381 19.80 0.89 15.45
CA LEU A 381 19.57 0.22 14.17
C LEU A 381 19.62 1.19 12.98
N TRP A 382 19.22 2.45 13.16
CA TRP A 382 19.40 3.50 12.18
C TRP A 382 20.89 3.74 11.90
N TRP A 383 21.70 3.89 12.95
CA TRP A 383 23.15 4.02 12.82
C TRP A 383 23.78 2.81 12.12
N MET A 384 23.39 1.58 12.52
CA MET A 384 23.85 0.35 11.89
C MET A 384 23.48 0.30 10.40
N ASN A 385 22.24 0.63 10.06
CA ASN A 385 21.77 0.66 8.67
C ASN A 385 22.60 1.63 7.81
N GLY A 386 22.90 2.82 8.36
CA GLY A 386 23.73 3.82 7.72
C GLY A 386 25.20 3.38 7.47
N ARG A 387 25.74 2.49 8.33
CA ARG A 387 27.10 1.95 8.19
C ARG A 387 27.17 0.68 7.32
N VAL A 388 26.14 -0.15 7.36
CA VAL A 388 26.18 -1.49 6.73
C VAL A 388 25.52 -1.51 5.38
N PHE A 389 24.29 -1.04 5.26
CA PHE A 389 23.46 -1.23 4.07
C PHE A 389 23.44 -0.04 3.12
N LEU A 390 23.36 1.18 3.65
CA LEU A 390 23.23 2.39 2.84
C LEU A 390 24.39 2.57 1.85
N PRO A 391 25.71 2.42 2.24
CA PRO A 391 26.81 2.55 1.31
C PRO A 391 26.80 1.50 0.20
N ARG A 392 26.35 0.26 0.53
CA ARG A 392 26.23 -0.82 -0.45
C ARG A 392 25.13 -0.56 -1.48
N GLU A 393 24.00 -0.01 -1.06
CA GLU A 393 22.93 0.39 -1.99
C GLU A 393 23.34 1.58 -2.86
N GLU A 394 24.06 2.54 -2.32
CA GLU A 394 24.57 3.69 -3.07
C GLU A 394 25.57 3.26 -4.14
N ALA A 395 26.48 2.34 -3.82
CA ALA A 395 27.42 1.77 -4.78
C ALA A 395 26.72 0.99 -5.90
N LEU A 396 25.62 0.28 -5.59
CA LEU A 396 24.79 -0.38 -6.61
C LEU A 396 24.02 0.63 -7.48
N ALA A 397 23.49 1.69 -6.87
CA ALA A 397 22.73 2.72 -7.58
C ALA A 397 23.64 3.56 -8.50
N ALA A 398 24.90 3.75 -8.15
CA ALA A 398 25.87 4.45 -8.99
C ALA A 398 26.20 3.74 -10.32
N LYS A 399 25.94 2.42 -10.39
CA LYS A 399 26.09 1.61 -11.63
C LYS A 399 24.89 1.71 -12.56
N LEU A 400 23.76 2.29 -12.13
CA LEU A 400 22.57 2.50 -12.96
C LEU A 400 22.68 3.82 -13.74
N PRO A 401 22.09 3.91 -14.95
CA PRO A 401 22.07 5.17 -15.69
C PRO A 401 21.44 6.29 -14.85
N PRO A 402 21.90 7.54 -14.99
CA PRO A 402 21.43 8.64 -14.16
C PRO A 402 19.93 8.82 -14.28
N ALA A 403 19.24 8.86 -13.13
CA ALA A 403 17.81 9.07 -13.09
C ALA A 403 17.46 10.43 -13.74
N LEU A 404 16.40 10.45 -14.56
CA LEU A 404 15.88 11.66 -15.25
C LEU A 404 15.47 12.79 -14.29
N THR A 405 15.49 12.56 -12.98
CA THR A 405 15.12 13.53 -11.94
C THR A 405 16.31 13.83 -11.03
N ARG A 406 16.73 15.09 -11.00
CA ARG A 406 17.80 15.55 -10.14
C ARG A 406 17.45 15.42 -8.66
N THR A 407 18.41 15.10 -7.79
CA THR A 407 18.19 14.98 -6.34
C THR A 407 17.60 16.27 -5.74
N ALA A 408 18.03 17.45 -6.19
CA ALA A 408 17.48 18.74 -5.78
C ALA A 408 15.96 18.87 -6.05
N ASP A 409 15.49 18.32 -7.16
CA ASP A 409 14.05 18.37 -7.50
C ASP A 409 13.22 17.47 -6.59
N LYS A 410 13.77 16.34 -6.16
CA LYS A 410 13.13 15.44 -5.18
C LYS A 410 13.03 16.10 -3.80
N VAL A 411 14.09 16.78 -3.36
CA VAL A 411 14.13 17.52 -2.10
C VAL A 411 13.10 18.66 -2.11
N ARG A 412 13.08 19.46 -3.18
CA ARG A 412 12.08 20.53 -3.34
C ARG A 412 10.64 19.98 -3.37
N ALA A 413 10.42 18.86 -4.04
CA ALA A 413 9.10 18.20 -4.06
C ALA A 413 8.68 17.73 -2.67
N GLY A 414 9.61 17.17 -1.89
CA GLY A 414 9.40 16.79 -0.51
C GLY A 414 9.04 17.99 0.37
N ALA A 415 9.79 19.11 0.25
CA ALA A 415 9.50 20.33 0.99
C ALA A 415 8.10 20.88 0.69
N TRP A 416 7.70 20.95 -0.59
CA TRP A 416 6.34 21.35 -0.98
C TRP A 416 5.26 20.41 -0.44
N ALA A 417 5.48 19.09 -0.54
CA ALA A 417 4.54 18.11 0.00
C ALA A 417 4.38 18.27 1.51
N THR A 418 5.47 18.43 2.25
CA THR A 418 5.45 18.61 3.70
C THR A 418 4.75 19.90 4.10
N LEU A 419 5.04 21.02 3.40
CA LEU A 419 4.39 22.30 3.65
C LEU A 419 2.86 22.21 3.51
N TRP A 420 2.38 21.74 2.37
CA TRP A 420 0.94 21.69 2.11
C TRP A 420 0.21 20.64 2.93
N THR A 421 0.88 19.55 3.28
CA THR A 421 0.34 18.57 4.23
C THR A 421 0.27 19.16 5.64
N GLY A 422 1.26 19.95 6.04
CA GLY A 422 1.22 20.71 7.29
C GLY A 422 0.06 21.71 7.33
N VAL A 423 -0.21 22.41 6.22
CA VAL A 423 -1.38 23.31 6.07
C VAL A 423 -2.69 22.52 6.21
N LEU A 424 -2.78 21.34 5.59
CA LEU A 424 -3.97 20.49 5.77
C LEU A 424 -4.16 20.08 7.23
N ILE A 425 -3.11 19.60 7.89
CA ILE A 425 -3.18 19.21 9.31
C ILE A 425 -3.60 20.41 10.17
N ALA A 426 -3.00 21.57 9.96
CA ALA A 426 -3.39 22.78 10.68
C ALA A 426 -4.86 23.16 10.42
N SER A 427 -5.34 23.03 9.18
CA SER A 427 -6.73 23.31 8.84
C SER A 427 -7.72 22.32 9.47
N ILE A 428 -7.32 21.04 9.61
CA ILE A 428 -8.10 20.03 10.33
C ILE A 428 -8.20 20.40 11.81
N VAL A 429 -7.07 20.71 12.46
CA VAL A 429 -7.03 21.05 13.88
C VAL A 429 -7.85 22.33 14.16
N LEU A 430 -7.60 23.38 13.40
CA LEU A 430 -8.29 24.67 13.60
C LEU A 430 -9.78 24.58 13.24
N GLY A 431 -10.11 23.96 12.10
CA GLY A 431 -11.49 23.85 11.60
C GLY A 431 -12.37 22.93 12.44
N SER A 432 -11.78 21.98 13.19
CA SER A 432 -12.48 21.11 14.13
C SER A 432 -12.51 21.63 15.57
N ARG A 433 -12.19 22.90 15.80
CA ARG A 433 -12.06 23.50 17.13
C ARG A 433 -11.10 22.73 18.04
N ASN A 434 -9.86 22.59 17.62
CA ASN A 434 -8.83 21.80 18.31
C ASN A 434 -9.26 20.33 18.56
N LEU A 435 -9.82 19.71 17.52
CA LEU A 435 -10.31 18.32 17.51
C LEU A 435 -11.53 18.04 18.42
N GLN A 436 -12.21 19.05 18.93
CA GLN A 436 -13.43 18.87 19.74
C GLN A 436 -14.58 18.28 18.91
N ASN A 437 -14.71 18.70 17.64
CA ASN A 437 -15.73 18.22 16.69
C ASN A 437 -15.23 17.05 15.83
N PHE A 438 -14.09 16.47 16.17
CA PHE A 438 -13.48 15.38 15.41
C PHE A 438 -13.96 14.03 15.95
N ASP A 439 -14.49 13.17 15.07
CA ASP A 439 -14.89 11.83 15.46
C ASP A 439 -13.66 10.90 15.61
N PRO A 440 -13.40 10.35 16.82
CA PRO A 440 -12.30 9.41 17.04
C PRO A 440 -12.33 8.18 16.13
N ALA A 441 -13.49 7.74 15.67
CA ALA A 441 -13.62 6.61 14.74
C ALA A 441 -13.00 6.91 13.36
N LEU A 442 -12.88 8.20 13.00
CA LEU A 442 -12.36 8.65 11.72
C LEU A 442 -10.86 8.95 11.71
N VAL A 443 -10.15 8.75 12.82
CA VAL A 443 -8.71 9.03 12.95
C VAL A 443 -7.90 8.29 11.89
N ILE A 444 -8.19 7.01 11.64
CA ILE A 444 -7.44 6.19 10.66
C ILE A 444 -7.64 6.72 9.23
N TYR A 445 -8.86 7.18 8.89
CA TYR A 445 -9.14 7.83 7.60
C TYR A 445 -8.32 9.11 7.43
N THR A 446 -8.21 9.91 8.49
CA THR A 446 -7.45 11.15 8.48
C THR A 446 -5.97 10.88 8.21
N PHE A 447 -5.37 9.87 8.83
CA PHE A 447 -3.99 9.46 8.51
C PHE A 447 -3.83 9.04 7.06
N ALA A 448 -4.77 8.26 6.52
CA ALA A 448 -4.75 7.86 5.12
C ALA A 448 -4.87 9.06 4.17
N ILE A 449 -5.69 10.06 4.52
CA ILE A 449 -5.83 11.29 3.72
C ILE A 449 -4.57 12.15 3.79
N VAL A 450 -3.98 12.31 4.98
CA VAL A 450 -2.71 13.03 5.17
C VAL A 450 -1.60 12.39 4.33
N PHE A 451 -1.49 11.06 4.37
CA PHE A 451 -0.55 10.31 3.56
C PHE A 451 -0.82 10.49 2.05
N ALA A 452 -2.07 10.35 1.63
CA ALA A 452 -2.47 10.52 0.23
C ALA A 452 -2.15 11.94 -0.27
N THR A 453 -2.43 12.96 0.53
CA THR A 453 -2.15 14.36 0.22
C THR A 453 -0.64 14.58 0.03
N TRP A 454 0.18 14.13 0.96
CA TRP A 454 1.63 14.23 0.85
C TRP A 454 2.14 13.51 -0.41
N GLY A 455 1.68 12.28 -0.62
CA GLY A 455 2.07 11.47 -1.76
C GLY A 455 1.67 12.08 -3.11
N VAL A 456 0.45 12.61 -3.21
CA VAL A 456 -0.04 13.30 -4.43
C VAL A 456 0.77 14.55 -4.72
N ILE A 457 0.99 15.42 -3.73
CA ILE A 457 1.74 16.66 -3.92
C ILE A 457 3.18 16.37 -4.28
N TYR A 458 3.82 15.42 -3.60
CA TYR A 458 5.18 14.99 -3.91
C TYR A 458 5.29 14.47 -5.34
N HIS A 459 4.42 13.53 -5.71
CA HIS A 459 4.45 12.90 -7.03
C HIS A 459 4.14 13.89 -8.14
N TYR A 460 3.14 14.75 -7.94
CA TYR A 460 2.81 15.83 -8.87
C TYR A 460 3.98 16.81 -9.04
N SER A 461 4.60 17.24 -7.95
CA SER A 461 5.75 18.14 -7.96
C SER A 461 6.97 17.55 -8.68
N VAL A 462 7.21 16.24 -8.54
CA VAL A 462 8.25 15.55 -9.30
C VAL A 462 7.87 15.46 -10.78
N TRP A 463 6.62 15.14 -11.08
CA TRP A 463 6.12 14.94 -12.44
C TRP A 463 6.19 16.23 -13.28
N ILE A 464 5.79 17.39 -12.73
CA ILE A 464 5.86 18.67 -13.46
C ILE A 464 7.29 19.16 -13.72
N ARG A 465 8.30 18.62 -13.03
CA ARG A 465 9.71 18.96 -13.23
C ARG A 465 10.44 18.05 -14.21
N LYS A 466 9.82 16.97 -14.66
CA LYS A 466 10.41 16.05 -15.65
C LYS A 466 10.24 16.57 -17.08
N PRO A 467 11.23 16.37 -17.97
CA PRO A 467 11.00 16.55 -19.40
C PRO A 467 9.97 15.54 -19.94
N PRO A 468 9.06 15.92 -20.83
CA PRO A 468 8.80 17.25 -21.37
C PRO A 468 7.87 18.12 -20.53
N THR A 469 7.33 17.62 -19.42
CA THR A 469 6.23 18.24 -18.65
C THR A 469 6.62 19.63 -18.13
N TYR A 470 7.89 19.82 -17.72
CA TYR A 470 8.34 21.11 -17.21
C TYR A 470 8.24 22.22 -18.27
N VAL A 471 8.42 21.91 -19.56
CA VAL A 471 8.33 22.89 -20.65
C VAL A 471 6.91 23.38 -20.78
N TYR A 472 5.92 22.47 -20.78
CA TYR A 472 4.50 22.85 -20.78
C TYR A 472 4.13 23.71 -19.58
N TRP A 473 4.67 23.39 -18.40
CA TRP A 473 4.45 24.17 -17.18
C TRP A 473 5.03 25.60 -17.29
N GLN A 474 6.28 25.72 -17.73
CA GLN A 474 6.94 27.02 -17.93
C GLN A 474 6.25 27.87 -18.99
N ARG A 475 5.97 27.28 -20.15
CA ARG A 475 5.26 27.98 -21.24
C ARG A 475 3.82 28.35 -20.85
N GLY A 476 3.12 27.48 -20.12
CA GLY A 476 1.79 27.80 -19.61
C GLY A 476 1.78 29.04 -18.72
N TRP A 477 2.76 29.20 -17.84
CA TRP A 477 2.93 30.41 -17.00
C TRP A 477 3.34 31.63 -17.79
N GLN A 478 4.21 31.49 -18.79
CA GLN A 478 4.58 32.61 -19.69
C GLN A 478 3.35 33.10 -20.44
N LEU A 479 2.63 32.21 -21.11
CA LEU A 479 1.42 32.55 -21.86
C LEU A 479 0.31 33.15 -20.98
N PHE A 480 0.18 32.66 -19.72
CA PHE A 480 -0.75 33.25 -18.76
C PHE A 480 -0.43 34.71 -18.45
N LYS A 481 0.84 35.02 -18.28
CA LYS A 481 1.31 36.41 -18.01
C LYS A 481 1.20 37.30 -19.23
N GLU A 482 1.59 36.83 -20.41
CA GLU A 482 1.61 37.59 -21.67
C GLU A 482 0.21 37.96 -22.16
N ARG A 483 -0.75 37.06 -22.00
CA ARG A 483 -2.16 37.28 -22.42
C ARG A 483 -3.00 38.09 -21.45
N GLY A 484 -2.49 38.35 -20.26
CA GLY A 484 -3.20 39.01 -19.17
C GLY A 484 -4.06 38.05 -18.34
N VAL A 485 -4.15 38.31 -17.03
CA VAL A 485 -4.79 37.44 -16.05
C VAL A 485 -6.25 37.19 -16.31
N ILE A 486 -7.03 38.23 -16.61
CA ILE A 486 -8.50 38.14 -16.80
C ILE A 486 -8.87 37.29 -18.02
N ARG A 487 -8.21 37.53 -19.17
CA ARG A 487 -8.46 36.76 -20.39
C ARG A 487 -8.05 35.31 -20.28
N SER A 488 -6.89 35.06 -19.64
CA SER A 488 -6.38 33.72 -19.36
C SER A 488 -7.30 32.98 -18.41
N PHE A 489 -7.83 33.61 -17.37
CA PHE A 489 -8.75 33.01 -16.41
C PHE A 489 -10.08 32.60 -17.09
N GLY A 490 -10.65 33.44 -17.94
CA GLY A 490 -11.85 33.11 -18.74
C GLY A 490 -11.62 31.90 -19.65
N GLN A 491 -10.45 31.82 -20.32
CA GLN A 491 -10.09 30.66 -21.13
C GLN A 491 -9.91 29.37 -20.28
N ILE A 492 -9.30 29.48 -19.12
CA ILE A 492 -9.14 28.33 -18.21
C ILE A 492 -10.49 27.83 -17.73
N ILE A 493 -11.43 28.70 -17.36
CA ILE A 493 -12.80 28.31 -16.96
C ILE A 493 -13.50 27.58 -18.11
N THR A 494 -13.43 28.10 -19.32
CA THR A 494 -14.04 27.45 -20.50
C THR A 494 -13.41 26.08 -20.77
N LEU A 495 -12.09 25.97 -20.70
CA LEU A 495 -11.37 24.70 -20.85
C LEU A 495 -11.68 23.72 -19.72
N ALA A 496 -11.81 24.21 -18.48
CA ALA A 496 -12.23 23.39 -17.34
C ALA A 496 -13.66 22.86 -17.54
N GLY A 497 -14.60 23.70 -17.94
CA GLY A 497 -15.97 23.29 -18.25
C GLY A 497 -16.04 22.22 -19.35
N THR A 498 -15.31 22.40 -20.44
CA THR A 498 -15.36 21.49 -21.60
C THR A 498 -14.50 20.22 -21.44
N HIS A 499 -13.31 20.33 -20.84
CA HIS A 499 -12.36 19.23 -20.79
C HIS A 499 -12.28 18.53 -19.43
N LEU A 500 -12.55 19.23 -18.33
CA LEU A 500 -12.50 18.62 -16.99
C LEU A 500 -13.89 18.15 -16.56
N LEU A 501 -14.92 19.02 -16.63
CA LEU A 501 -16.28 18.68 -16.20
C LEU A 501 -17.05 17.87 -17.26
N ALA A 502 -17.27 18.44 -18.44
CA ALA A 502 -18.01 17.79 -19.51
C ALA A 502 -17.21 16.70 -20.25
N GLN A 503 -15.88 16.72 -20.19
CA GLN A 503 -14.98 15.72 -20.77
C GLN A 503 -15.29 15.39 -22.24
N THR A 504 -15.56 16.43 -23.03
CA THR A 504 -16.01 16.34 -24.43
C THR A 504 -15.07 15.54 -25.33
N PHE A 505 -13.77 15.47 -24.99
CA PHE A 505 -12.79 14.67 -25.72
C PHE A 505 -13.05 13.16 -25.62
N ILE A 506 -13.70 12.69 -24.52
CA ILE A 506 -14.13 11.29 -24.38
C ILE A 506 -15.40 11.06 -25.22
N ALA A 507 -16.35 12.01 -25.18
CA ALA A 507 -17.58 11.95 -25.96
C ALA A 507 -17.31 11.85 -27.49
N LYS A 508 -16.30 12.59 -28.00
CA LYS A 508 -15.84 12.51 -29.39
C LYS A 508 -15.33 11.13 -29.81
N ARG A 509 -14.87 10.32 -28.88
CA ARG A 509 -14.38 8.95 -29.16
C ARG A 509 -15.48 7.90 -29.05
N SER A 510 -16.37 8.01 -28.04
CA SER A 510 -17.51 7.11 -27.84
C SER A 510 -18.44 7.68 -26.77
N ARG A 511 -19.75 7.77 -27.09
CA ARG A 511 -20.78 8.20 -26.13
C ARG A 511 -20.86 7.26 -24.92
N LEU A 512 -20.73 5.93 -25.12
CA LEU A 512 -20.73 4.97 -24.03
C LEU A 512 -19.53 5.15 -23.09
N ARG A 513 -18.31 5.35 -23.63
CA ARG A 513 -17.12 5.63 -22.83
C ARG A 513 -17.27 6.91 -22.02
N TRP A 514 -17.91 7.91 -22.61
CA TRP A 514 -18.20 9.16 -21.94
C TRP A 514 -19.20 8.98 -20.81
N ALA A 515 -20.35 8.33 -21.04
CA ALA A 515 -21.38 8.12 -20.03
C ALA A 515 -20.85 7.37 -18.81
N MET A 516 -20.18 6.21 -19.01
CA MET A 516 -19.61 5.46 -17.91
C MET A 516 -18.57 6.25 -17.11
N HIS A 517 -17.76 7.09 -17.80
CA HIS A 517 -16.76 7.90 -17.14
C HIS A 517 -17.38 9.07 -16.36
N GLN A 518 -18.43 9.68 -16.88
CA GLN A 518 -19.20 10.74 -16.20
C GLN A 518 -19.87 10.21 -14.93
N MET A 519 -20.47 9.01 -14.98
CA MET A 519 -21.09 8.40 -13.82
C MET A 519 -20.05 8.16 -12.69
N ILE A 520 -18.90 7.58 -13.02
CA ILE A 520 -17.82 7.36 -12.04
C ILE A 520 -17.29 8.71 -11.52
N PHE A 521 -17.05 9.67 -12.42
CA PHE A 521 -16.50 10.97 -12.07
C PHE A 521 -17.41 11.74 -11.10
N TRP A 522 -18.69 11.93 -11.46
CA TRP A 522 -19.61 12.68 -10.60
C TRP A 522 -19.97 11.95 -9.31
N GLY A 523 -20.06 10.62 -9.36
CA GLY A 523 -20.20 9.82 -8.16
C GLY A 523 -19.02 10.04 -7.20
N CYS A 524 -17.77 9.94 -7.67
CA CYS A 524 -16.59 10.18 -6.84
C CYS A 524 -16.50 11.63 -6.33
N VAL A 525 -16.84 12.61 -7.17
CA VAL A 525 -16.86 14.03 -6.75
C VAL A 525 -17.87 14.26 -5.64
N LEU A 526 -19.08 13.72 -5.76
CA LEU A 526 -20.11 13.82 -4.74
C LEU A 526 -19.68 13.16 -3.44
N ALA A 527 -19.09 11.97 -3.51
CA ALA A 527 -18.56 11.29 -2.34
C ALA A 527 -17.50 12.11 -1.61
N VAL A 528 -16.55 12.68 -2.34
CA VAL A 528 -15.47 13.51 -1.76
C VAL A 528 -16.02 14.77 -1.11
N LEU A 529 -16.96 15.47 -1.78
CA LEU A 529 -17.56 16.70 -1.26
C LEU A 529 -18.37 16.50 0.02
N ILE A 530 -18.98 15.32 0.18
CA ILE A 530 -19.71 14.99 1.42
C ILE A 530 -18.75 14.47 2.50
N THR A 531 -17.89 13.51 2.16
CA THR A 531 -17.12 12.76 3.16
C THR A 531 -16.02 13.61 3.79
N PHE A 532 -15.23 14.36 3.00
CA PHE A 532 -14.05 15.03 3.55
C PHE A 532 -14.38 16.12 4.58
N PRO A 533 -15.36 17.01 4.34
CA PRO A 533 -15.74 18.00 5.34
C PRO A 533 -16.27 17.37 6.64
N LEU A 534 -16.99 16.24 6.53
CA LEU A 534 -17.48 15.50 7.70
C LEU A 534 -16.33 14.82 8.47
N VAL A 535 -15.43 14.13 7.74
CA VAL A 535 -14.25 13.45 8.35
C VAL A 535 -13.36 14.45 9.09
N PHE A 536 -13.19 15.65 8.56
CA PHE A 536 -12.36 16.67 9.19
C PHE A 536 -13.07 17.46 10.32
N GLY A 537 -14.36 17.19 10.57
CA GLY A 537 -15.16 17.96 11.54
C GLY A 537 -15.39 19.40 11.12
N TRP A 538 -15.19 19.73 9.82
CA TRP A 538 -15.49 21.07 9.28
C TRP A 538 -16.99 21.31 9.12
N ILE A 539 -17.73 20.24 8.81
CA ILE A 539 -19.20 20.23 8.79
C ILE A 539 -19.69 19.16 9.76
N TYR A 540 -20.63 19.52 10.61
CA TYR A 540 -21.37 18.58 11.44
C TYR A 540 -22.79 19.09 11.67
N PHE A 541 -23.67 18.18 12.13
CA PHE A 541 -25.09 18.45 12.32
C PHE A 541 -25.48 18.23 13.77
N THR A 542 -26.35 19.11 14.29
CA THR A 542 -26.98 18.94 15.59
C THR A 542 -28.49 19.09 15.45
N SER A 543 -29.29 18.39 16.25
CA SER A 543 -30.73 18.61 16.27
C SER A 543 -31.05 19.95 16.91
N ALA A 544 -32.10 20.61 16.44
CA ALA A 544 -32.57 21.84 17.07
C ALA A 544 -33.14 21.56 18.49
N PRO A 545 -32.92 22.41 19.48
CA PRO A 545 -33.30 22.12 20.86
C PRO A 545 -34.80 21.81 21.10
N ASN A 546 -35.68 22.33 20.26
CA ASN A 546 -37.13 22.21 20.39
C ASN A 546 -37.78 21.39 19.27
N ASP A 547 -37.01 20.89 18.30
CA ASP A 547 -37.52 20.12 17.16
C ASP A 547 -36.48 19.13 16.67
N GLN A 548 -36.71 17.84 16.95
CA GLN A 548 -35.81 16.75 16.55
C GLN A 548 -35.79 16.50 15.03
N MET A 549 -36.78 17.03 14.31
CA MET A 549 -36.85 16.89 12.83
C MET A 549 -36.11 18.01 12.11
N THR A 550 -35.69 19.06 12.82
CA THR A 550 -34.90 20.17 12.27
C THR A 550 -33.44 20.03 12.69
N TYR A 551 -32.56 20.02 11.71
CA TYR A 551 -31.12 19.96 11.90
C TYR A 551 -30.49 21.35 11.70
N VAL A 552 -29.51 21.65 12.54
CA VAL A 552 -28.64 22.82 12.39
C VAL A 552 -27.33 22.37 11.80
N THR A 553 -26.98 22.93 10.65
CA THR A 553 -25.66 22.70 10.01
C THR A 553 -24.65 23.64 10.66
N HIS A 554 -23.56 23.07 11.13
CA HIS A 554 -22.41 23.84 11.62
C HIS A 554 -21.27 23.77 10.60
N LEU A 555 -20.68 24.92 10.26
CA LEU A 555 -19.52 25.04 9.40
C LEU A 555 -18.36 25.66 10.20
N PHE A 556 -17.26 24.94 10.33
CA PHE A 556 -16.11 25.33 11.18
C PHE A 556 -16.51 25.71 12.61
N GLY A 557 -17.56 25.06 13.12
CA GLY A 557 -18.10 25.31 14.46
C GLY A 557 -19.11 26.45 14.59
N PHE A 558 -19.41 27.15 13.50
CA PHE A 558 -20.43 28.21 13.46
C PHE A 558 -21.73 27.70 12.85
N PRO A 559 -22.91 28.04 13.39
CA PRO A 559 -24.18 27.67 12.76
C PRO A 559 -24.33 28.40 11.43
N ALA A 560 -24.45 27.62 10.35
CA ALA A 560 -24.48 28.10 8.97
C ALA A 560 -25.90 28.04 8.36
N GLY A 561 -26.77 27.18 8.85
CA GLY A 561 -28.13 27.04 8.33
C GLY A 561 -28.96 26.03 9.13
N ARG A 562 -30.26 25.97 8.82
CA ARG A 562 -31.19 24.98 9.38
C ARG A 562 -31.94 24.32 8.24
N PHE A 563 -32.25 23.03 8.35
CA PHE A 563 -33.08 22.31 7.40
C PHE A 563 -33.91 21.25 8.11
N HIS A 564 -35.09 21.02 7.59
CA HIS A 564 -36.02 19.99 8.10
C HIS A 564 -35.74 18.65 7.40
N LEU A 565 -35.96 17.53 8.10
CA LEU A 565 -35.65 16.16 7.63
C LEU A 565 -36.35 15.82 6.30
N HIS A 566 -37.56 16.32 6.04
CA HIS A 566 -38.33 16.08 4.81
C HIS A 566 -37.99 17.03 3.65
N THR A 567 -36.89 17.75 3.69
CA THR A 567 -36.47 18.65 2.59
C THR A 567 -35.52 17.96 1.62
N PHE A 568 -35.44 18.49 0.39
CA PHE A 568 -34.48 18.04 -0.62
C PHE A 568 -33.03 18.17 -0.13
N THR A 569 -32.75 19.17 0.69
CA THR A 569 -31.42 19.34 1.33
C THR A 569 -31.08 18.16 2.22
N ALA A 570 -32.02 17.68 3.05
CA ALA A 570 -31.82 16.50 3.89
C ALA A 570 -31.59 15.24 3.04
N LEU A 571 -32.36 15.07 1.95
CA LEU A 571 -32.18 13.96 1.02
C LEU A 571 -30.74 13.91 0.46
N ILE A 572 -30.23 15.04 -0.01
CA ILE A 572 -28.87 15.11 -0.57
C ILE A 572 -27.80 14.88 0.51
N LEU A 573 -27.97 15.46 1.69
CA LEU A 573 -26.96 15.34 2.75
C LEU A 573 -26.92 13.94 3.37
N PHE A 574 -28.06 13.29 3.59
CA PHE A 574 -28.12 11.99 4.25
C PHE A 574 -28.08 10.80 3.29
N HIS A 575 -28.53 10.96 2.03
CA HIS A 575 -28.50 9.92 1.00
C HIS A 575 -27.56 10.21 -0.17
N GLY A 576 -26.82 11.30 -0.11
CA GLY A 576 -25.90 11.67 -1.19
C GLY A 576 -24.80 10.64 -1.41
N LEU A 577 -24.36 9.94 -0.36
CA LEU A 577 -23.39 8.85 -0.49
C LEU A 577 -23.99 7.61 -1.16
N ASP A 578 -25.27 7.30 -0.92
CA ASP A 578 -25.98 6.21 -1.60
C ASP A 578 -26.14 6.53 -3.10
N ILE A 579 -26.52 7.77 -3.41
CA ILE A 579 -26.61 8.26 -4.80
C ILE A 579 -25.23 8.16 -5.49
N SER A 580 -24.19 8.59 -4.82
CA SER A 580 -22.81 8.47 -5.27
C SER A 580 -22.44 7.02 -5.57
N ALA A 581 -22.74 6.10 -4.65
CA ALA A 581 -22.44 4.68 -4.80
C ALA A 581 -23.17 4.07 -6.00
N PHE A 582 -24.45 4.36 -6.22
CA PHE A 582 -25.20 3.88 -7.38
C PHE A 582 -24.63 4.43 -8.70
N LEU A 583 -24.23 5.70 -8.74
CA LEU A 583 -23.57 6.28 -9.94
C LEU A 583 -22.24 5.54 -10.23
N VAL A 584 -21.40 5.35 -9.22
CA VAL A 584 -20.11 4.65 -9.38
C VAL A 584 -20.32 3.21 -9.83
N LEU A 585 -21.21 2.46 -9.19
CA LEU A 585 -21.49 1.05 -9.53
C LEU A 585 -22.06 0.92 -10.95
N GLY A 586 -22.98 1.80 -11.35
CA GLY A 586 -23.50 1.85 -12.71
C GLY A 586 -22.42 2.12 -13.75
N GLY A 587 -21.53 3.07 -13.47
CA GLY A 587 -20.39 3.37 -14.33
C GLY A 587 -19.39 2.21 -14.42
N ILE A 588 -19.14 1.51 -13.32
CA ILE A 588 -18.29 0.29 -13.28
C ILE A 588 -18.93 -0.83 -14.09
N ALA A 589 -20.22 -1.09 -13.90
CA ALA A 589 -20.96 -2.13 -14.65
C ALA A 589 -20.88 -1.90 -16.16
N LEU A 590 -21.13 -0.68 -16.62
CA LEU A 590 -20.98 -0.30 -18.02
C LEU A 590 -19.52 -0.45 -18.52
N SER A 591 -18.54 -0.12 -17.68
CA SER A 591 -17.12 -0.28 -18.01
C SER A 591 -16.75 -1.74 -18.19
N LEU A 592 -17.17 -2.62 -17.29
CA LEU A 592 -16.92 -4.06 -17.35
C LEU A 592 -17.63 -4.70 -18.54
N TRP A 593 -18.91 -4.36 -18.75
CA TRP A 593 -19.69 -4.85 -19.90
C TRP A 593 -19.02 -4.52 -21.23
N ARG A 594 -18.57 -3.27 -21.42
CA ARG A 594 -17.83 -2.87 -22.61
C ARG A 594 -16.53 -3.66 -22.78
N ARG A 595 -15.77 -3.83 -21.69
CA ARG A 595 -14.47 -4.54 -21.71
C ARG A 595 -14.62 -6.00 -22.08
N MET A 596 -15.70 -6.65 -21.67
CA MET A 596 -15.98 -8.04 -22.03
C MET A 596 -16.29 -8.22 -23.52
N ARG A 597 -16.82 -7.18 -24.19
CA ARG A 597 -17.17 -7.22 -25.62
C ARG A 597 -16.06 -6.74 -26.57
N ASP A 598 -15.11 -5.94 -26.09
CA ASP A 598 -14.03 -5.34 -26.90
C ASP A 598 -12.76 -6.22 -26.79
N GLU A 599 -12.50 -7.00 -27.85
CA GLU A 599 -11.34 -7.91 -27.91
C GLU A 599 -10.00 -7.17 -27.90
N GLY A 600 -9.91 -6.03 -28.58
CA GLY A 600 -8.72 -5.19 -28.55
C GLY A 600 -8.44 -4.63 -27.17
N ALA A 601 -9.49 -4.29 -26.40
CA ALA A 601 -9.34 -3.89 -25.01
C ALA A 601 -8.84 -5.04 -24.13
N ARG A 602 -9.32 -6.27 -24.32
CA ARG A 602 -8.88 -7.45 -23.56
C ARG A 602 -7.41 -7.76 -23.72
N ALA A 603 -6.86 -7.59 -24.94
CA ALA A 603 -5.49 -7.90 -25.26
C ALA A 603 -4.45 -7.00 -24.56
N VAL A 604 -4.82 -5.75 -24.21
CA VAL A 604 -3.88 -4.73 -23.68
C VAL A 604 -4.12 -4.40 -22.19
N GLN A 605 -5.11 -5.00 -21.53
CA GLN A 605 -5.47 -4.69 -20.15
C GLN A 605 -4.61 -5.45 -19.14
N THR A 606 -4.17 -4.75 -18.10
CA THR A 606 -3.46 -5.33 -16.97
C THR A 606 -4.32 -5.27 -15.71
N LEU A 607 -4.24 -6.31 -14.86
CA LEU A 607 -4.98 -6.36 -13.60
C LEU A 607 -4.64 -5.14 -12.72
N ALA A 608 -3.36 -4.83 -12.59
CA ALA A 608 -2.89 -3.77 -11.70
C ALA A 608 -3.31 -2.36 -12.12
N MET A 609 -3.32 -2.06 -13.42
CA MET A 609 -3.60 -0.69 -13.89
C MET A 609 -5.05 -0.47 -14.31
N ASP A 610 -5.76 -1.52 -14.75
CA ASP A 610 -7.08 -1.35 -15.36
C ASP A 610 -8.22 -1.90 -14.51
N PHE A 611 -8.02 -3.00 -13.78
CA PHE A 611 -9.06 -3.60 -12.96
C PHE A 611 -8.95 -3.20 -11.48
N TRP A 612 -7.76 -3.11 -10.93
CA TRP A 612 -7.56 -2.79 -9.51
C TRP A 612 -8.25 -1.50 -9.06
N PRO A 613 -8.17 -0.37 -9.82
CA PRO A 613 -8.94 0.83 -9.47
C PRO A 613 -10.45 0.62 -9.46
N LEU A 614 -10.99 -0.17 -10.39
CA LEU A 614 -12.42 -0.47 -10.44
C LEU A 614 -12.85 -1.37 -9.29
N ILE A 615 -12.01 -2.34 -8.91
CA ILE A 615 -12.25 -3.22 -7.74
C ILE A 615 -12.29 -2.39 -6.45
N LEU A 616 -11.38 -1.44 -6.27
CA LEU A 616 -11.37 -0.57 -5.10
C LEU A 616 -12.63 0.30 -5.03
N LEU A 617 -13.01 0.95 -6.14
CA LEU A 617 -14.23 1.76 -6.19
C LEU A 617 -15.49 0.90 -5.99
N PHE A 618 -15.55 -0.30 -6.56
CA PHE A 618 -16.63 -1.25 -6.33
C PHE A 618 -16.73 -1.62 -4.84
N ALA A 619 -15.60 -1.98 -4.22
CA ALA A 619 -15.55 -2.38 -2.82
C ALA A 619 -16.02 -1.26 -1.89
N ILE A 620 -15.59 -0.02 -2.12
CA ILE A 620 -16.03 1.15 -1.34
C ILE A 620 -17.54 1.35 -1.49
N SER A 621 -18.03 1.34 -2.73
CA SER A 621 -19.45 1.61 -3.01
C SER A 621 -20.36 0.54 -2.44
N ILE A 622 -20.01 -0.75 -2.59
CA ILE A 622 -20.84 -1.86 -2.10
C ILE A 622 -20.82 -1.96 -0.57
N THR A 623 -19.67 -1.71 0.06
CA THR A 623 -19.58 -1.73 1.52
C THR A 623 -20.26 -0.51 2.14
N GLY A 624 -20.24 0.65 1.47
CA GLY A 624 -21.00 1.83 1.87
C GLY A 624 -22.52 1.58 1.83
N LEU A 625 -23.04 1.06 0.71
CA LEU A 625 -24.46 0.69 0.62
C LEU A 625 -24.85 -0.40 1.63
N ALA A 626 -23.95 -1.33 1.92
CA ALA A 626 -24.23 -2.36 2.93
C ALA A 626 -24.39 -1.77 4.33
N LEU A 627 -23.74 -0.65 4.68
CA LEU A 627 -23.97 0.09 5.93
C LEU A 627 -25.42 0.65 5.97
N THR A 628 -25.86 1.28 4.89
CA THR A 628 -27.22 1.80 4.77
C THR A 628 -28.25 0.67 4.88
N VAL A 629 -28.02 -0.46 4.22
CA VAL A 629 -28.91 -1.65 4.30
C VAL A 629 -28.93 -2.21 5.73
N SER A 630 -27.78 -2.33 6.38
CA SER A 630 -27.66 -2.81 7.76
C SER A 630 -28.48 -1.93 8.71
N GLN A 631 -28.37 -0.64 8.58
CA GLN A 631 -29.06 0.31 9.47
C GLN A 631 -30.56 0.41 9.18
N ALA A 632 -30.93 0.52 7.90
CA ALA A 632 -32.33 0.78 7.52
C ALA A 632 -33.22 -0.48 7.56
N TRP A 633 -32.68 -1.66 7.22
CA TRP A 633 -33.50 -2.88 7.00
C TRP A 633 -33.11 -4.03 7.91
N LEU A 634 -31.91 -4.08 8.47
CA LEU A 634 -31.44 -5.18 9.31
C LEU A 634 -31.30 -4.79 10.79
N GLY A 635 -31.86 -3.65 11.20
CA GLY A 635 -31.84 -3.19 12.59
C GLY A 635 -30.41 -3.01 13.16
N GLY A 636 -29.44 -2.66 12.33
CA GLY A 636 -28.05 -2.50 12.74
C GLY A 636 -27.25 -3.81 12.83
N SER A 637 -27.82 -4.94 12.41
CA SER A 637 -27.10 -6.22 12.41
C SER A 637 -25.85 -6.14 11.54
N PHE A 638 -24.70 -6.63 12.07
CA PHE A 638 -23.38 -6.59 11.42
C PHE A 638 -22.83 -5.20 11.11
N TYR A 639 -23.43 -4.11 11.63
CA TYR A 639 -23.02 -2.74 11.33
C TYR A 639 -21.53 -2.50 11.61
N ASP A 640 -21.03 -2.88 12.78
CA ASP A 640 -19.63 -2.69 13.17
C ASP A 640 -18.67 -3.44 12.25
N PHE A 641 -19.02 -4.68 11.85
CA PHE A 641 -18.22 -5.46 10.91
C PHE A 641 -18.15 -4.79 9.54
N ILE A 642 -19.30 -4.36 9.02
CA ILE A 642 -19.38 -3.70 7.71
C ILE A 642 -18.67 -2.35 7.76
N ALA A 643 -18.74 -1.61 8.86
CA ALA A 643 -18.04 -0.33 9.05
C ALA A 643 -16.52 -0.53 9.01
N ILE A 644 -15.99 -1.55 9.68
CA ILE A 644 -14.56 -1.89 9.62
C ILE A 644 -14.15 -2.28 8.19
N LEU A 645 -14.95 -3.11 7.52
CA LEU A 645 -14.69 -3.52 6.14
C LEU A 645 -14.70 -2.32 5.19
N HIS A 646 -15.67 -1.42 5.34
CA HIS A 646 -15.75 -0.18 4.58
C HIS A 646 -14.51 0.70 4.84
N ALA A 647 -14.12 0.87 6.09
CA ALA A 647 -12.91 1.59 6.46
C ALA A 647 -11.66 1.03 5.75
N ILE A 648 -11.48 -0.28 5.75
CA ILE A 648 -10.37 -0.95 5.08
C ILE A 648 -10.35 -0.63 3.58
N THR A 649 -11.51 -0.68 2.91
CA THR A 649 -11.60 -0.40 1.47
C THR A 649 -11.28 1.04 1.13
N VAL A 650 -11.77 2.00 1.93
CA VAL A 650 -11.49 3.44 1.76
C VAL A 650 -10.01 3.73 1.99
N ILE A 651 -9.42 3.20 3.07
CA ILE A 651 -7.99 3.38 3.38
C ILE A 651 -7.13 2.82 2.26
N ALA A 652 -7.44 1.61 1.77
CA ALA A 652 -6.72 1.01 0.65
C ALA A 652 -6.75 1.87 -0.61
N ALA A 653 -7.90 2.49 -0.93
CA ALA A 653 -8.03 3.39 -2.07
C ALA A 653 -7.24 4.70 -1.87
N LEU A 654 -7.26 5.28 -0.67
CA LEU A 654 -6.48 6.48 -0.34
C LEU A 654 -4.97 6.22 -0.41
N LEU A 655 -4.50 5.08 0.09
CA LEU A 655 -3.09 4.69 -0.02
C LEU A 655 -2.67 4.42 -1.47
N TYR A 656 -3.57 3.90 -2.30
CA TYR A 656 -3.32 3.65 -3.73
C TYR A 656 -3.34 4.95 -4.56
N LEU A 657 -4.06 5.99 -4.12
CA LEU A 657 -4.33 7.23 -4.86
C LEU A 657 -3.05 7.91 -5.44
N PRO A 658 -1.94 8.10 -4.68
CA PRO A 658 -0.76 8.77 -5.20
C PRO A 658 0.02 7.97 -6.24
N PHE A 659 -0.10 6.63 -6.23
CA PHE A 659 0.82 5.74 -6.93
C PHE A 659 0.16 4.96 -8.06
N GLY A 660 -1.15 4.84 -8.01
CA GLY A 660 -1.93 4.06 -8.95
C GLY A 660 -2.50 4.90 -10.10
N LYS A 661 -3.40 4.26 -10.84
CA LYS A 661 -4.10 4.94 -11.95
C LYS A 661 -4.94 6.14 -11.50
N PHE A 662 -5.36 6.20 -10.24
CA PHE A 662 -6.10 7.35 -9.69
C PHE A 662 -5.30 8.66 -9.74
N PHE A 663 -3.98 8.60 -9.78
CA PHE A 663 -3.14 9.79 -9.92
C PHE A 663 -3.45 10.62 -11.18
N HIS A 664 -4.02 10.00 -12.23
CA HIS A 664 -4.43 10.72 -13.44
C HIS A 664 -5.47 11.81 -13.16
N ILE A 665 -6.25 11.72 -12.07
CA ILE A 665 -7.22 12.73 -11.64
C ILE A 665 -6.51 14.10 -11.47
N PHE A 666 -5.32 14.09 -10.85
CA PHE A 666 -4.50 15.28 -10.62
C PHE A 666 -3.72 15.72 -11.86
N GLN A 667 -3.48 14.82 -12.81
CA GLN A 667 -2.83 15.16 -14.09
C GLN A 667 -3.80 15.83 -15.09
N ARG A 668 -5.10 15.56 -14.98
CA ARG A 668 -6.11 16.10 -15.90
C ARG A 668 -6.17 17.62 -15.94
N PRO A 669 -6.13 18.38 -14.83
CA PRO A 669 -6.05 19.84 -14.87
C PRO A 669 -4.84 20.37 -15.65
N ALA A 670 -3.69 19.68 -15.61
CA ALA A 670 -2.51 20.10 -16.37
C ALA A 670 -2.69 20.01 -17.89
N GLN A 671 -3.63 19.20 -18.39
CA GLN A 671 -3.95 19.14 -19.82
C GLN A 671 -4.54 20.46 -20.35
N MET A 672 -5.12 21.29 -19.48
CA MET A 672 -5.55 22.64 -19.87
C MET A 672 -4.36 23.49 -20.30
N GLY A 673 -3.24 23.41 -19.60
CA GLY A 673 -1.99 24.07 -19.98
C GLY A 673 -1.46 23.59 -21.34
N VAL A 674 -1.57 22.28 -21.62
CA VAL A 674 -1.22 21.74 -22.94
C VAL A 674 -2.10 22.29 -24.06
N LYS A 675 -3.41 22.47 -23.80
CA LYS A 675 -4.33 23.07 -24.77
C LYS A 675 -4.04 24.56 -25.04
N LEU A 676 -3.69 25.31 -24.00
CA LEU A 676 -3.23 26.68 -24.14
C LEU A 676 -1.93 26.75 -24.96
N TYR A 677 -1.01 25.86 -24.72
CA TYR A 677 0.24 25.74 -25.45
C TYR A 677 0.01 25.41 -26.93
N GLN A 678 -0.88 24.47 -27.24
CA GLN A 678 -1.24 24.11 -28.61
C GLN A 678 -1.85 25.32 -29.37
N ARG A 679 -2.81 26.02 -28.77
CA ARG A 679 -3.43 27.23 -29.35
C ARG A 679 -2.39 28.35 -29.58
N ALA A 680 -1.50 28.55 -28.61
CA ALA A 680 -0.42 29.54 -28.77
C ALA A 680 0.53 29.19 -29.93
N GLY A 681 0.76 27.90 -30.14
CA GLY A 681 1.53 27.44 -31.28
C GLY A 681 0.81 27.60 -32.65
N GLU A 682 -0.53 27.44 -32.66
CA GLU A 682 -1.34 27.64 -33.86
C GLU A 682 -1.42 29.13 -34.26
N GLU A 683 -1.45 30.01 -33.25
CA GLU A 683 -1.52 31.48 -33.44
C GLU A 683 -0.14 32.12 -33.65
N GLY A 684 0.96 31.43 -33.37
CA GLY A 684 2.32 31.93 -33.42
C GLY A 684 3.02 31.75 -34.77
N GLU A 685 4.31 32.09 -34.82
CA GLU A 685 5.15 31.94 -36.01
C GLU A 685 5.29 30.47 -36.45
N GLY A 686 5.21 30.23 -37.76
CA GLY A 686 5.43 28.92 -38.34
C GLY A 686 6.92 28.62 -38.56
N ALA A 687 7.35 27.41 -38.19
CA ALA A 687 8.69 26.91 -38.51
C ALA A 687 8.79 26.61 -40.02
N VAL A 688 9.86 27.07 -40.63
CA VAL A 688 10.20 26.87 -42.04
C VAL A 688 11.20 25.72 -42.17
N CYS A 689 10.94 24.80 -43.10
CA CYS A 689 11.83 23.67 -43.31
C CYS A 689 13.19 24.12 -43.84
N ALA A 690 14.26 23.77 -43.19
CA ALA A 690 15.63 24.13 -43.57
C ALA A 690 16.04 23.56 -44.96
N ARG A 691 15.29 22.63 -45.53
CA ARG A 691 15.61 22.01 -46.82
C ARG A 691 14.71 22.49 -47.97
N CYS A 692 13.40 22.60 -47.79
CA CYS A 692 12.47 22.94 -48.88
C CYS A 692 11.74 24.25 -48.70
N GLY A 693 11.91 24.98 -47.58
CA GLY A 693 11.27 26.26 -47.33
C GLY A 693 9.79 26.19 -46.94
N GLU A 694 9.18 25.00 -46.87
CA GLU A 694 7.76 24.83 -46.53
C GLU A 694 7.51 25.09 -45.03
N ARG A 695 6.44 25.77 -44.68
CA ARG A 695 5.94 25.90 -43.32
C ARG A 695 5.30 24.57 -42.90
N TYR A 696 5.67 23.97 -41.75
CA TYR A 696 5.21 22.65 -41.36
C TYR A 696 4.75 22.50 -39.92
N ALA A 697 5.17 23.38 -39.01
CA ALA A 697 4.84 23.32 -37.58
C ALA A 697 4.94 24.71 -36.95
N SER A 698 4.60 24.86 -35.68
CA SER A 698 4.90 26.07 -34.92
C SER A 698 6.37 26.14 -34.58
N LEU A 699 7.00 27.32 -34.75
CA LEU A 699 8.40 27.58 -34.39
C LEU A 699 8.64 27.30 -32.91
N MET A 700 7.73 27.76 -32.05
CA MET A 700 7.78 27.50 -30.60
C MET A 700 7.85 25.99 -30.28
N HIS A 701 7.05 25.15 -30.97
CA HIS A 701 7.05 23.71 -30.75
C HIS A 701 8.36 23.05 -31.20
N VAL A 702 8.92 23.49 -32.32
CA VAL A 702 10.20 22.97 -32.84
C VAL A 702 11.34 23.32 -31.90
N ASP A 703 11.40 24.54 -31.39
CA ASP A 703 12.43 24.97 -30.47
C ASP A 703 12.34 24.26 -29.09
N ASP A 704 11.14 24.07 -28.59
CA ASP A 704 10.92 23.32 -27.36
C ASP A 704 11.30 21.83 -27.53
N LEU A 705 11.02 21.22 -28.69
CA LEU A 705 11.49 19.86 -29.01
C LEU A 705 13.00 19.76 -29.08
N LYS A 706 13.67 20.70 -29.74
CA LYS A 706 15.15 20.76 -29.79
C LYS A 706 15.77 20.83 -28.39
N ARG A 707 15.13 21.55 -27.48
CA ARG A 707 15.57 21.69 -26.08
C ARG A 707 15.32 20.43 -25.23
N VAL A 708 14.20 19.72 -25.45
CA VAL A 708 13.76 18.60 -24.60
C VAL A 708 14.36 17.26 -25.02
N LEU A 709 14.45 16.98 -26.32
CA LEU A 709 14.86 15.67 -26.82
C LEU A 709 16.25 15.22 -26.32
N PRO A 710 17.27 16.08 -26.26
CA PRO A 710 18.55 15.69 -25.70
C PRO A 710 18.49 15.30 -24.22
N GLN A 711 17.58 15.92 -23.46
CA GLN A 711 17.42 15.64 -22.02
C GLN A 711 16.77 14.27 -21.75
N VAL A 712 16.02 13.74 -22.71
CA VAL A 712 15.42 12.39 -22.66
C VAL A 712 16.22 11.35 -23.43
N GLY A 713 17.47 11.70 -23.82
CA GLY A 713 18.43 10.75 -24.43
C GLY A 713 18.35 10.67 -25.96
N PHE A 714 17.59 11.54 -26.63
CA PHE A 714 17.53 11.56 -28.09
C PHE A 714 18.38 12.69 -28.66
N ASN A 715 19.51 12.36 -29.27
CA ASN A 715 20.31 13.34 -30.00
C ASN A 715 19.92 13.36 -31.47
N TYR A 716 19.32 14.45 -31.90
CA TYR A 716 18.91 14.71 -33.30
C TYR A 716 19.71 15.84 -33.94
N SER A 717 20.89 16.17 -33.39
CA SER A 717 21.84 17.07 -34.09
C SER A 717 22.33 16.46 -35.37
N MET A 718 22.42 17.24 -36.43
CA MET A 718 22.90 16.83 -37.74
C MET A 718 24.16 17.65 -38.13
N SER A 719 25.09 17.00 -38.81
CA SER A 719 26.18 17.68 -39.47
C SER A 719 25.72 18.31 -40.78
N GLY A 720 26.16 19.57 -41.08
CA GLY A 720 25.80 20.29 -42.31
C GLY A 720 24.85 21.45 -42.12
N PRO A 721 24.27 22.00 -43.19
CA PRO A 721 23.44 23.20 -43.17
C PRO A 721 22.12 23.03 -42.41
N VAL A 722 21.67 21.79 -42.19
CA VAL A 722 20.52 21.44 -41.34
C VAL A 722 21.07 21.07 -39.97
N GLY A 723 21.05 21.97 -39.02
CA GLY A 723 21.60 21.73 -37.68
C GLY A 723 20.87 20.69 -36.83
N ASN A 724 19.57 20.50 -37.07
CA ASN A 724 18.76 19.57 -36.29
C ASN A 724 17.67 18.88 -37.12
N TRP A 725 17.47 17.58 -36.89
CA TRP A 725 16.43 16.79 -37.54
C TRP A 725 15.02 17.37 -37.38
N GLN A 726 14.76 18.11 -36.30
CA GLN A 726 13.48 18.72 -36.05
C GLN A 726 13.21 19.95 -36.95
N GLU A 727 14.21 20.49 -37.63
CA GLU A 727 14.08 21.61 -38.57
C GLU A 727 13.64 21.17 -39.96
N LEU A 728 13.45 19.87 -40.19
CA LEU A 728 12.95 19.33 -41.44
C LEU A 728 11.42 19.08 -41.36
N CYS A 729 10.69 19.39 -42.43
CA CYS A 729 9.30 19.02 -42.57
C CYS A 729 9.13 17.49 -42.68
N PRO A 730 7.90 16.96 -42.44
CA PRO A 730 7.65 15.51 -42.53
C PRO A 730 8.01 14.87 -43.86
N ALA A 731 7.79 15.59 -44.97
CA ALA A 731 8.13 15.13 -46.32
C ALA A 731 9.65 14.98 -46.49
N CYS A 732 10.44 16.01 -46.09
CA CYS A 732 11.89 15.97 -46.15
C CYS A 732 12.49 14.92 -45.19
N LYS A 733 11.89 14.71 -44.02
CA LYS A 733 12.29 13.61 -43.09
C LYS A 733 12.12 12.23 -43.76
N ARG A 734 10.96 11.98 -44.38
CA ARG A 734 10.72 10.69 -45.09
C ARG A 734 11.72 10.51 -46.25
N LYS A 735 11.95 11.56 -47.06
CA LYS A 735 12.93 11.49 -48.16
C LYS A 735 14.34 11.19 -47.67
N SER A 736 14.78 11.83 -46.56
CA SER A 736 16.09 11.56 -45.97
C SER A 736 16.23 10.15 -45.43
N LEU A 737 15.18 9.58 -44.82
CA LEU A 737 15.17 8.19 -44.35
C LEU A 737 15.24 7.19 -45.52
N SER A 738 14.47 7.42 -46.58
CA SER A 738 14.49 6.55 -47.77
C SER A 738 15.86 6.59 -48.46
N LEU A 739 16.50 7.72 -48.57
CA LEU A 739 17.86 7.84 -49.11
C LEU A 739 18.89 7.15 -48.21
N ALA A 740 18.77 7.26 -46.90
CA ALA A 740 19.67 6.53 -46.00
C ALA A 740 19.48 5.01 -46.08
N GLN A 741 18.24 4.53 -46.24
CA GLN A 741 17.96 3.11 -46.41
C GLN A 741 18.51 2.58 -47.75
N LEU A 742 18.44 3.36 -48.83
CA LEU A 742 19.03 3.00 -50.16
C LEU A 742 20.55 2.87 -50.04
N ARG A 743 21.25 3.82 -49.42
CA ARG A 743 22.70 3.76 -49.21
C ARG A 743 23.14 2.54 -48.40
N LEU A 744 22.43 2.22 -47.31
CA LEU A 744 22.71 1.02 -46.51
C LEU A 744 22.51 -0.27 -47.33
N LYS A 745 21.56 -0.27 -48.28
CA LYS A 745 21.33 -1.42 -49.15
C LYS A 745 22.42 -1.57 -50.23
N GLU A 746 22.93 -0.45 -50.74
CA GLU A 746 24.07 -0.43 -51.67
C GLU A 746 25.36 -0.90 -50.97
N GLU A 747 25.64 -0.40 -49.74
CA GLU A 747 26.78 -0.83 -48.93
C GLU A 747 26.69 -2.31 -48.49
N ALA A 748 25.51 -2.90 -48.35
CA ALA A 748 25.32 -4.30 -48.00
C ALA A 748 25.41 -5.26 -49.21
N ASN A 749 25.28 -4.75 -50.44
CA ASN A 749 25.34 -5.51 -51.66
C ASN A 749 26.66 -5.37 -52.46
N GLY A 750 27.56 -4.49 -52.03
CA GLY A 750 28.95 -4.35 -52.52
C GLY A 750 29.93 -4.84 -51.48
#